data_64c80dcc4ce0aee0d35d5b473603dcd7
#
_entry.id   64c80dcc4ce0aee0d35d5b473603dcd7
#
_cell.length_a   1.000
_cell.length_b   1.000
_cell.length_c   1.000
_cell.angle_alpha   90.00
_cell.angle_beta   90.00
_cell.angle_gamma   90.00
#
_symmetry.space_group_name_H-M   'P 1'
#
loop_
_entity.id
_entity.type
_entity.pdbx_description
1 polymer ?
#
loop_
_entity_poly.entity_id
_entity_poly.type
_entity_poly.pdbx_seq_one_letter_code
_entity_poly.pdbx_strand_id
1 'polypeptide(L)'
;MKISLEALKRYVEINVPVEELCDRMVMAGFEIEEMEKQGENIKNVVAAKILKITPHENSDHLQICQMDVGKEAPTQIVTGAQNIHEGDFVPAALDDSYLPNGAHIVAGKLRGVESNGMLCSGGELCLTEADYEGASVNGILILKGEPKPGTDMREVLGLNDYIIDFKITANRPDCNCFLGVAKEISVVLGTEFKAPKPEYKTAGKNISDYISIEVRNFDLCPRYIGRVVKNLRIKESPEWMKKAITASGMRPINNIVDITNFVMLETGQPMHAFNYNDIGGRKIIVRNAEDGETITTLDGTDHNLTPDMLVIADGEKPSCLAGIMGGKESEIESDTTDLFLESAKFRRDNIRHTGRALGIRTEASGRYERGVDIMNVSYAMERALQLISELDAGDIIDGEIDLNNGLPEERIINVTTDKIMELIGVDVPDEKIVSILNSLHLPTTANGKELTVRVPSIRDDIEGRADLAEEVMRIYGYDHIIGKPMRGDVVRGKKLPERIKCDKIKDFMTAAGAREIATYSFISSAAIDTLLLDENDERRRQIKIINPLGDEYSTMRTQLTTSMLSVLATNINRKITDGRFYEISKRFIAKQLPITEQPDEIPTMSVGIYGKDEDFFTLKGIIEGVMRLCGAHTQYEVSTESYLHPGRQALVKANNTVAAVFGEAHPTVAAEYGIDCRVYVAEIKLDVLLNINKRKTVYKPLPKFPAVERDFAMLCDKDLPVGTLEKAITKGAGRLLERLELFDVYSGSQIPEGKKSVAYSVWLRSADATLSDKDIDTVNAAIIKNLENAGAELRK
;
A
#
# COMPACT_ATOMS: atom_id res chain seq x y z
N MET A 1 -8.22 -2.03 14.84
CA MET A 1 -8.17 -2.17 16.33
C MET A 1 -9.20 -3.19 16.76
N LYS A 2 -8.74 -4.33 17.29
CA LYS A 2 -9.63 -5.42 17.72
C LYS A 2 -10.16 -5.13 19.12
N ILE A 3 -11.47 -5.19 19.28
CA ILE A 3 -12.16 -4.94 20.56
C ILE A 3 -13.22 -6.02 20.79
N SER A 4 -13.24 -6.58 21.99
CA SER A 4 -14.27 -7.47 22.48
C SER A 4 -15.59 -6.72 22.69
N LEU A 5 -16.71 -7.28 22.26
CA LEU A 5 -18.04 -6.72 22.50
C LEU A 5 -18.34 -6.64 24.01
N GLU A 6 -17.93 -7.65 24.78
CA GLU A 6 -18.06 -7.67 26.24
C GLU A 6 -17.23 -6.56 26.92
N ALA A 7 -16.06 -6.23 26.36
CA ALA A 7 -15.27 -5.08 26.84
C ALA A 7 -16.00 -3.76 26.58
N LEU A 8 -16.63 -3.57 25.43
CA LEU A 8 -17.42 -2.36 25.11
C LEU A 8 -18.65 -2.22 26.00
N LYS A 9 -19.36 -3.30 26.30
CA LYS A 9 -20.54 -3.29 27.18
C LYS A 9 -20.27 -2.79 28.60
N ARG A 10 -19.02 -2.72 29.01
CA ARG A 10 -18.63 -2.12 30.30
C ARG A 10 -18.84 -0.60 30.33
N TYR A 11 -18.84 0.05 29.16
CA TYR A 11 -18.88 1.50 29.02
C TYR A 11 -20.13 2.03 28.32
N VAL A 12 -20.83 1.19 27.59
CA VAL A 12 -22.02 1.57 26.83
C VAL A 12 -23.02 0.42 26.78
N GLU A 13 -24.30 0.74 26.89
CA GLU A 13 -25.37 -0.25 26.72
C GLU A 13 -25.57 -0.54 25.21
N ILE A 14 -25.38 -1.80 24.82
CA ILE A 14 -25.57 -2.28 23.45
C ILE A 14 -26.79 -3.19 23.45
N ASN A 15 -27.90 -2.66 22.95
CA ASN A 15 -29.23 -3.30 22.96
C ASN A 15 -29.70 -3.74 21.56
N VAL A 16 -28.80 -3.82 20.60
CA VAL A 16 -29.04 -4.28 19.24
C VAL A 16 -28.16 -5.50 18.93
N PRO A 17 -28.50 -6.34 17.92
CA PRO A 17 -27.61 -7.36 17.42
C PRO A 17 -26.27 -6.78 16.95
N VAL A 18 -25.20 -7.56 17.03
CA VAL A 18 -23.84 -7.07 16.70
C VAL A 18 -23.73 -6.68 15.23
N GLU A 19 -24.41 -7.38 14.35
CA GLU A 19 -24.47 -7.08 12.91
C GLU A 19 -25.09 -5.69 12.66
N GLU A 20 -26.19 -5.38 13.36
CA GLU A 20 -26.84 -4.07 13.28
C GLU A 20 -25.95 -2.96 13.87
N LEU A 21 -25.24 -3.26 14.98
CA LEU A 21 -24.26 -2.32 15.53
C LEU A 21 -23.18 -2.00 14.50
N CYS A 22 -22.60 -3.02 13.86
CA CYS A 22 -21.57 -2.87 12.84
C CYS A 22 -22.06 -2.02 11.65
N ASP A 23 -23.27 -2.30 11.13
CA ASP A 23 -23.88 -1.55 10.05
C ASP A 23 -24.08 -0.06 10.42
N ARG A 24 -24.58 0.20 11.61
CA ARG A 24 -24.77 1.59 12.11
C ARG A 24 -23.46 2.31 12.30
N MET A 25 -22.41 1.64 12.79
CA MET A 25 -21.09 2.21 12.94
C MET A 25 -20.45 2.53 11.58
N VAL A 26 -20.61 1.65 10.58
CA VAL A 26 -20.15 1.90 9.20
C VAL A 26 -20.86 3.13 8.62
N MET A 27 -22.16 3.26 8.80
CA MET A 27 -22.93 4.42 8.35
C MET A 27 -22.53 5.70 9.06
N ALA A 28 -22.01 5.62 10.30
CA ALA A 28 -21.45 6.72 11.05
C ALA A 28 -19.98 7.05 10.75
N GLY A 29 -19.37 6.37 9.73
CA GLY A 29 -18.03 6.65 9.22
C GLY A 29 -16.91 5.79 9.81
N PHE A 30 -17.23 4.68 10.50
CA PHE A 30 -16.24 3.74 11.02
C PHE A 30 -16.14 2.50 10.12
N GLU A 31 -14.99 2.28 9.51
CA GLU A 31 -14.75 1.05 8.74
C GLU A 31 -14.53 -0.13 9.69
N ILE A 32 -15.20 -1.25 9.42
CA ILE A 32 -15.01 -2.52 10.13
C ILE A 32 -14.36 -3.50 9.16
N GLU A 33 -13.15 -3.97 9.50
CA GLU A 33 -12.40 -4.92 8.66
C GLU A 33 -12.91 -6.34 8.84
N GLU A 34 -13.23 -6.72 10.08
CA GLU A 34 -13.68 -8.06 10.42
C GLU A 34 -14.57 -8.06 11.65
N MET A 35 -15.52 -8.98 11.69
CA MET A 35 -16.30 -9.32 12.87
C MET A 35 -16.22 -10.83 13.07
N GLU A 36 -15.54 -11.24 14.13
CA GLU A 36 -15.33 -12.65 14.46
C GLU A 36 -16.20 -13.05 15.65
N LYS A 37 -17.00 -14.08 15.49
CA LYS A 37 -17.69 -14.74 16.59
C LYS A 37 -16.80 -15.81 17.16
N GLN A 38 -16.36 -15.60 18.39
CA GLN A 38 -15.51 -16.58 19.06
C GLN A 38 -16.20 -17.94 19.19
N GLY A 39 -15.45 -19.00 18.97
CA GLY A 39 -15.96 -20.37 19.09
C GLY A 39 -17.01 -20.77 18.06
N GLU A 40 -17.22 -20.02 16.98
CA GLU A 40 -18.22 -20.37 15.94
C GLU A 40 -18.02 -21.76 15.34
N ASN A 41 -16.76 -22.19 15.26
CA ASN A 41 -16.36 -23.49 14.72
C ASN A 41 -16.44 -24.63 15.75
N ILE A 42 -16.84 -24.37 17.01
CA ILE A 42 -17.09 -25.36 18.05
C ILE A 42 -18.60 -25.63 18.09
N LYS A 43 -19.03 -26.78 17.55
CA LYS A 43 -20.46 -27.12 17.51
C LYS A 43 -20.69 -28.48 18.14
N ASN A 44 -21.66 -28.56 19.05
CA ASN A 44 -22.06 -29.79 19.76
C ASN A 44 -20.92 -30.44 20.54
N VAL A 45 -20.02 -29.61 21.11
CA VAL A 45 -18.97 -30.05 22.05
C VAL A 45 -19.40 -29.60 23.44
N VAL A 46 -19.44 -30.52 24.40
CA VAL A 46 -19.92 -30.24 25.76
C VAL A 46 -18.90 -30.66 26.83
N ALA A 47 -18.98 -30.03 27.99
CA ALA A 47 -18.30 -30.55 29.18
C ALA A 47 -18.92 -31.87 29.61
N ALA A 48 -18.11 -32.87 29.80
CA ALA A 48 -18.55 -34.20 30.22
C ALA A 48 -17.74 -34.68 31.41
N LYS A 49 -18.42 -35.43 32.32
CA LYS A 49 -17.73 -36.08 33.44
C LYS A 49 -17.53 -37.56 33.13
N ILE A 50 -16.33 -38.07 33.39
CA ILE A 50 -16.03 -39.50 33.25
C ILE A 50 -16.58 -40.24 34.45
N LEU A 51 -17.60 -41.10 34.20
CA LEU A 51 -18.20 -41.88 35.27
C LEU A 51 -17.48 -43.22 35.50
N LYS A 52 -17.03 -43.87 34.41
CA LYS A 52 -16.36 -45.16 34.48
C LYS A 52 -15.44 -45.34 33.27
N ILE A 53 -14.32 -45.99 33.50
CA ILE A 53 -13.35 -46.39 32.47
C ILE A 53 -13.16 -47.90 32.51
N THR A 54 -13.28 -48.55 31.34
CA THR A 54 -13.01 -49.99 31.19
C THR A 54 -12.08 -50.23 30.01
N PRO A 55 -11.12 -51.18 30.12
CA PRO A 55 -10.25 -51.55 28.98
C PRO A 55 -11.04 -52.08 27.81
N HIS A 56 -10.57 -51.79 26.59
CA HIS A 56 -11.20 -52.30 25.38
C HIS A 56 -10.78 -53.77 25.13
N GLU A 57 -11.75 -54.66 24.91
CA GLU A 57 -11.49 -56.13 24.81
C GLU A 57 -10.55 -56.50 23.63
N ASN A 58 -10.51 -55.72 22.58
CA ASN A 58 -9.77 -56.01 21.35
C ASN A 58 -8.64 -54.99 21.09
N SER A 59 -8.13 -54.29 22.12
CA SER A 59 -7.05 -53.28 21.97
C SER A 59 -6.35 -53.01 23.29
N ASP A 60 -5.01 -53.04 23.26
CA ASP A 60 -4.16 -52.75 24.42
C ASP A 60 -4.05 -51.22 24.68
N HIS A 61 -4.53 -50.39 23.79
CA HIS A 61 -4.37 -48.93 23.87
C HIS A 61 -5.69 -48.16 23.95
N LEU A 62 -6.84 -48.82 23.72
CA LEU A 62 -8.15 -48.18 23.76
C LEU A 62 -8.82 -48.39 25.13
N GLN A 63 -9.55 -47.37 25.54
CA GLN A 63 -10.37 -47.35 26.74
C GLN A 63 -11.80 -47.01 26.38
N ILE A 64 -12.80 -47.62 27.03
CA ILE A 64 -14.21 -47.38 26.89
C ILE A 64 -14.64 -46.54 28.09
N CYS A 65 -15.05 -45.31 27.84
CA CYS A 65 -15.49 -44.38 28.86
C CYS A 65 -17.04 -44.28 28.85
N GLN A 66 -17.64 -44.35 30.03
CA GLN A 66 -19.03 -43.98 30.25
C GLN A 66 -19.06 -42.53 30.75
N MET A 67 -19.70 -41.64 29.98
CA MET A 67 -19.64 -40.19 30.17
C MET A 67 -21.03 -39.67 30.60
N ASP A 68 -21.03 -38.83 31.64
CA ASP A 68 -22.16 -37.95 31.89
C ASP A 68 -21.98 -36.68 30.99
N VAL A 69 -22.87 -36.53 30.01
CA VAL A 69 -22.91 -35.39 29.08
C VAL A 69 -24.17 -34.55 29.31
N GLY A 70 -24.78 -34.65 30.52
CA GLY A 70 -26.00 -33.92 30.86
C GLY A 70 -27.28 -34.57 30.31
N LYS A 71 -27.21 -35.83 29.82
CA LYS A 71 -28.36 -36.63 29.34
C LYS A 71 -28.87 -37.60 30.40
N GLU A 72 -30.10 -38.12 30.25
CA GLU A 72 -30.67 -39.12 31.21
C GLU A 72 -29.85 -40.40 31.34
N ALA A 73 -29.17 -40.81 30.28
CA ALA A 73 -28.33 -42.01 30.25
C ALA A 73 -26.88 -41.66 29.91
N PRO A 74 -25.89 -42.37 30.48
CA PRO A 74 -24.49 -42.20 30.13
C PRO A 74 -24.22 -42.44 28.65
N THR A 75 -23.33 -41.62 28.08
CA THR A 75 -22.90 -41.74 26.70
C THR A 75 -21.57 -42.49 26.64
N GLN A 76 -21.50 -43.53 25.79
CA GLN A 76 -20.26 -44.30 25.64
C GLN A 76 -19.36 -43.65 24.61
N ILE A 77 -18.11 -43.39 24.97
CA ILE A 77 -17.09 -42.86 24.07
C ILE A 77 -15.83 -43.73 24.22
N VAL A 78 -15.21 -44.09 23.10
CA VAL A 78 -13.96 -44.87 23.07
C VAL A 78 -12.82 -43.93 22.78
N THR A 79 -11.71 -43.97 23.55
CA THR A 79 -10.56 -43.12 23.39
C THR A 79 -9.26 -43.91 23.49
N GLY A 80 -8.18 -43.40 22.87
CA GLY A 80 -6.83 -43.92 23.04
C GLY A 80 -6.00 -43.18 24.10
N ALA A 81 -6.55 -42.14 24.69
CA ALA A 81 -5.83 -41.32 25.66
C ALA A 81 -5.62 -42.08 26.99
N GLN A 82 -4.47 -41.86 27.60
CA GLN A 82 -4.07 -42.53 28.87
C GLN A 82 -3.99 -41.53 30.04
N ASN A 83 -4.23 -40.25 29.80
CA ASN A 83 -4.11 -39.20 30.82
C ASN A 83 -5.41 -38.87 31.54
N ILE A 84 -6.43 -39.71 31.40
CA ILE A 84 -7.78 -39.53 31.96
C ILE A 84 -8.07 -40.48 33.11
N HIS A 85 -8.88 -40.04 34.08
CA HIS A 85 -9.29 -40.81 35.22
C HIS A 85 -10.82 -40.70 35.47
N GLU A 86 -11.36 -41.67 36.21
CA GLU A 86 -12.75 -41.60 36.66
C GLU A 86 -12.93 -40.38 37.59
N GLY A 87 -13.94 -39.58 37.29
CA GLY A 87 -14.19 -38.31 37.98
C GLY A 87 -13.74 -37.05 37.24
N ASP A 88 -12.81 -37.18 36.24
CA ASP A 88 -12.33 -36.04 35.46
C ASP A 88 -13.44 -35.41 34.61
N PHE A 89 -13.39 -34.09 34.47
CA PHE A 89 -14.19 -33.31 33.53
C PHE A 89 -13.40 -33.04 32.27
N VAL A 90 -13.96 -33.36 31.11
CA VAL A 90 -13.29 -33.31 29.81
C VAL A 90 -14.23 -32.77 28.70
N PRO A 91 -13.69 -32.19 27.65
CA PRO A 91 -14.52 -31.84 26.48
C PRO A 91 -14.89 -33.09 25.71
N ALA A 92 -16.19 -33.26 25.44
CA ALA A 92 -16.76 -34.34 24.62
C ALA A 92 -17.46 -33.81 23.39
N ALA A 93 -16.91 -34.06 22.22
CA ALA A 93 -17.55 -33.85 20.95
C ALA A 93 -18.55 -34.99 20.72
N LEU A 94 -19.84 -34.66 20.72
CA LEU A 94 -20.95 -35.63 20.53
C LEU A 94 -21.13 -35.94 19.04
N ASP A 95 -22.13 -36.80 18.74
CA ASP A 95 -22.48 -37.07 17.36
C ASP A 95 -22.86 -35.79 16.57
N ASP A 96 -22.41 -35.67 15.33
CA ASP A 96 -22.56 -34.51 14.49
C ASP A 96 -21.89 -33.19 15.06
N SER A 97 -20.75 -33.35 15.70
CA SER A 97 -19.93 -32.20 16.19
C SER A 97 -18.95 -31.70 15.15
N TYR A 98 -18.68 -30.41 15.21
CA TYR A 98 -17.64 -29.74 14.40
C TYR A 98 -16.60 -29.13 15.32
N LEU A 99 -15.34 -29.36 14.97
CA LEU A 99 -14.18 -28.84 15.71
C LEU A 99 -13.43 -27.75 14.93
N PRO A 100 -12.73 -26.82 15.59
CA PRO A 100 -12.00 -25.71 14.94
C PRO A 100 -10.93 -26.16 13.94
N ASN A 101 -10.34 -27.33 14.14
CA ASN A 101 -9.37 -27.94 13.22
C ASN A 101 -10.01 -28.48 11.92
N GLY A 102 -11.32 -28.32 11.73
CA GLY A 102 -12.09 -28.79 10.59
C GLY A 102 -12.60 -30.23 10.72
N ALA A 103 -12.37 -30.92 11.83
CA ALA A 103 -12.86 -32.28 12.02
C ALA A 103 -14.37 -32.31 12.26
N HIS A 104 -15.07 -33.23 11.57
CA HIS A 104 -16.47 -33.54 11.78
C HIS A 104 -16.59 -34.89 12.48
N ILE A 105 -17.10 -34.89 13.68
CA ILE A 105 -17.22 -36.08 14.52
C ILE A 105 -18.63 -36.67 14.39
N VAL A 106 -18.69 -37.95 14.03
CA VAL A 106 -19.94 -38.70 13.93
C VAL A 106 -19.84 -39.98 14.73
N ALA A 107 -20.97 -40.43 15.28
CA ALA A 107 -21.06 -41.70 15.99
C ALA A 107 -20.61 -42.87 15.09
N GLY A 108 -19.85 -43.79 15.63
CA GLY A 108 -19.25 -44.88 14.87
C GLY A 108 -18.81 -46.05 15.75
N LYS A 109 -18.07 -46.99 15.13
CA LYS A 109 -17.51 -48.15 15.88
C LYS A 109 -15.98 -48.10 15.77
N LEU A 110 -15.33 -48.16 16.91
CA LEU A 110 -13.87 -48.32 17.04
C LEU A 110 -13.59 -49.75 17.42
N ARG A 111 -12.91 -50.51 16.53
CA ARG A 111 -12.63 -51.95 16.69
C ARG A 111 -13.82 -52.77 17.16
N GLY A 112 -15.03 -52.48 16.67
CA GLY A 112 -16.28 -53.22 16.97
C GLY A 112 -17.10 -52.67 18.13
N VAL A 113 -16.59 -51.76 18.94
CA VAL A 113 -17.28 -51.12 20.07
C VAL A 113 -17.84 -49.79 19.65
N GLU A 114 -19.08 -49.48 19.99
CA GLU A 114 -19.74 -48.20 19.68
C GLU A 114 -19.12 -47.03 20.43
N SER A 115 -18.83 -45.95 19.70
CA SER A 115 -18.41 -44.65 20.22
C SER A 115 -19.37 -43.58 19.72
N ASN A 116 -20.09 -42.94 20.64
CA ASN A 116 -21.07 -41.91 20.34
C ASN A 116 -20.48 -40.49 20.42
N GLY A 117 -19.21 -40.34 19.99
CA GLY A 117 -18.45 -39.10 20.03
C GLY A 117 -16.96 -39.31 20.22
N MET A 118 -16.26 -38.24 20.52
CA MET A 118 -14.81 -38.17 20.74
C MET A 118 -14.50 -37.28 21.92
N LEU A 119 -13.53 -37.64 22.75
CA LEU A 119 -12.95 -36.72 23.76
C LEU A 119 -11.91 -35.84 23.07
N CYS A 120 -11.86 -34.56 23.43
CA CYS A 120 -11.01 -33.59 22.75
C CYS A 120 -9.79 -33.22 23.57
N SER A 121 -8.67 -33.08 22.87
CA SER A 121 -7.44 -32.46 23.37
C SER A 121 -7.52 -30.92 23.22
N GLY A 122 -6.62 -30.17 23.84
CA GLY A 122 -6.47 -28.76 23.63
C GLY A 122 -6.16 -28.43 22.15
N GLY A 123 -5.30 -29.25 21.50
CA GLY A 123 -4.97 -29.09 20.08
C GLY A 123 -6.15 -29.26 19.12
N GLU A 124 -7.08 -30.19 19.40
CA GLU A 124 -8.32 -30.37 18.59
C GLU A 124 -9.29 -29.21 18.75
N LEU A 125 -9.26 -28.53 19.89
CA LEU A 125 -10.00 -27.30 20.14
C LEU A 125 -9.23 -26.04 19.70
N CYS A 126 -8.05 -26.18 19.09
CA CYS A 126 -7.15 -25.10 18.67
C CYS A 126 -6.76 -24.14 19.82
N LEU A 127 -6.68 -24.69 21.06
CA LEU A 127 -6.28 -23.94 22.24
C LEU A 127 -4.78 -24.05 22.47
N THR A 128 -4.18 -22.96 22.93
CA THR A 128 -2.80 -22.90 23.43
C THR A 128 -2.80 -22.94 24.97
N GLU A 129 -1.62 -23.12 25.57
CA GLU A 129 -1.48 -23.01 27.03
C GLU A 129 -1.86 -21.64 27.58
N ALA A 130 -1.78 -20.61 26.75
CA ALA A 130 -2.21 -19.24 27.10
C ALA A 130 -3.76 -19.09 27.11
N ASP A 131 -4.46 -19.89 26.29
CA ASP A 131 -5.93 -19.86 26.21
C ASP A 131 -6.56 -20.68 27.33
N TYR A 132 -5.97 -21.82 27.66
CA TYR A 132 -6.44 -22.67 28.72
C TYR A 132 -5.29 -23.52 29.28
N GLU A 133 -5.08 -23.46 30.61
CA GLU A 133 -4.03 -24.21 31.28
C GLU A 133 -4.20 -25.71 31.08
N GLY A 134 -3.14 -26.40 30.65
CA GLY A 134 -3.15 -27.79 30.26
C GLY A 134 -3.55 -28.07 28.80
N ALA A 135 -3.83 -27.06 27.99
CA ALA A 135 -4.16 -27.25 26.58
C ALA A 135 -3.01 -27.81 25.75
N SER A 136 -1.75 -27.55 26.15
CA SER A 136 -0.55 -28.07 25.47
C SER A 136 -0.15 -29.49 25.91
N VAL A 137 -0.86 -30.10 26.86
CA VAL A 137 -0.60 -31.48 27.32
C VAL A 137 -0.95 -32.45 26.20
N ASN A 138 -0.08 -33.41 25.94
CA ASN A 138 -0.36 -34.49 24.99
C ASN A 138 -1.40 -35.46 25.60
N GLY A 139 -2.64 -35.39 25.12
CA GLY A 139 -3.78 -36.16 25.60
C GLY A 139 -5.07 -35.32 25.62
N ILE A 140 -6.08 -35.84 26.35
CA ILE A 140 -7.36 -35.14 26.51
C ILE A 140 -7.18 -33.94 27.45
N LEU A 141 -7.84 -32.82 27.12
CA LEU A 141 -7.90 -31.66 27.98
C LEU A 141 -8.70 -31.95 29.25
N ILE A 142 -8.10 -31.72 30.42
CA ILE A 142 -8.80 -31.84 31.71
C ILE A 142 -9.31 -30.48 32.10
N LEU A 143 -10.64 -30.37 32.28
CA LEU A 143 -11.30 -29.11 32.62
C LEU A 143 -11.18 -28.78 34.09
N LYS A 144 -10.90 -27.53 34.42
CA LYS A 144 -10.86 -27.00 35.79
C LYS A 144 -12.27 -26.57 36.26
N GLY A 145 -12.48 -26.57 37.56
CA GLY A 145 -13.66 -25.96 38.17
C GLY A 145 -14.96 -26.78 38.12
N GLU A 146 -14.88 -28.05 37.74
CA GLU A 146 -16.01 -29.01 37.73
C GLU A 146 -17.27 -28.47 37.03
N PRO A 147 -17.17 -28.09 35.73
CA PRO A 147 -18.32 -27.57 35.00
C PRO A 147 -19.49 -28.52 34.93
N LYS A 148 -20.72 -28.02 34.99
CA LYS A 148 -21.91 -28.87 34.89
C LYS A 148 -21.90 -29.72 33.61
N PRO A 149 -22.04 -31.08 33.70
CA PRO A 149 -22.10 -31.92 32.51
C PRO A 149 -23.21 -31.44 31.52
N GLY A 150 -22.87 -31.45 30.26
CA GLY A 150 -23.76 -30.96 29.17
C GLY A 150 -23.67 -29.45 28.89
N THR A 151 -22.87 -28.67 29.66
CA THR A 151 -22.64 -27.27 29.34
C THR A 151 -21.82 -27.17 28.03
N ASP A 152 -22.25 -26.30 27.12
CA ASP A 152 -21.53 -26.01 25.85
C ASP A 152 -20.09 -25.59 26.13
N MET A 153 -19.14 -26.17 25.42
CA MET A 153 -17.72 -25.88 25.63
C MET A 153 -17.38 -24.41 25.35
N ARG A 154 -18.13 -23.70 24.49
CA ARG A 154 -17.95 -22.27 24.26
C ARG A 154 -18.21 -21.46 25.54
N GLU A 155 -19.19 -21.88 26.34
CA GLU A 155 -19.48 -21.27 27.64
C GLU A 155 -18.39 -21.57 28.67
N VAL A 156 -17.94 -22.83 28.73
CA VAL A 156 -16.87 -23.28 29.66
C VAL A 156 -15.54 -22.59 29.36
N LEU A 157 -15.22 -22.41 28.06
CA LEU A 157 -14.01 -21.72 27.60
C LEU A 157 -14.15 -20.20 27.55
N GLY A 158 -15.38 -19.69 27.74
CA GLY A 158 -15.68 -18.27 27.65
C GLY A 158 -15.58 -17.70 26.24
N LEU A 159 -15.83 -18.53 25.23
CA LEU A 159 -15.79 -18.18 23.78
C LEU A 159 -17.18 -17.77 23.26
N ASN A 160 -17.94 -16.98 24.02
CA ASN A 160 -19.27 -16.49 23.64
C ASN A 160 -19.29 -15.01 23.22
N ASP A 161 -18.11 -14.47 22.92
CA ASP A 161 -17.93 -13.05 22.60
C ASP A 161 -17.78 -12.82 21.07
N TYR A 162 -17.93 -11.57 20.67
CA TYR A 162 -17.62 -11.10 19.34
C TYR A 162 -16.39 -10.18 19.43
N ILE A 163 -15.42 -10.40 18.53
CA ILE A 163 -14.29 -9.48 18.34
C ILE A 163 -14.57 -8.66 17.09
N ILE A 164 -14.61 -7.34 17.23
CA ILE A 164 -14.83 -6.41 16.13
C ILE A 164 -13.51 -5.71 15.83
N ASP A 165 -13.03 -5.79 14.57
CA ASP A 165 -11.83 -5.09 14.13
C ASP A 165 -12.20 -3.77 13.46
N PHE A 166 -12.08 -2.68 14.22
CA PHE A 166 -12.30 -1.31 13.74
C PHE A 166 -11.03 -0.78 13.06
N LYS A 167 -11.15 -0.34 11.82
CA LYS A 167 -10.09 0.38 11.11
C LYS A 167 -10.17 1.87 11.45
N ILE A 168 -9.44 2.26 12.46
CA ILE A 168 -9.41 3.66 12.90
C ILE A 168 -8.56 4.50 11.96
N THR A 169 -9.16 5.55 11.39
CA THR A 169 -8.50 6.50 10.50
C THR A 169 -7.50 7.39 11.25
N ALA A 170 -6.55 7.97 10.54
CA ALA A 170 -5.46 8.76 11.15
C ALA A 170 -5.95 10.06 11.85
N ASN A 171 -7.09 10.59 11.41
CA ASN A 171 -7.72 11.79 11.99
C ASN A 171 -8.52 11.51 13.28
N ARG A 172 -8.80 10.23 13.60
CA ARG A 172 -9.57 9.83 14.77
C ARG A 172 -8.74 9.02 15.79
N PRO A 173 -7.56 9.54 16.25
CA PRO A 173 -6.74 8.84 17.24
C PRO A 173 -7.47 8.64 18.58
N ASP A 174 -8.46 9.47 18.89
CA ASP A 174 -9.36 9.36 20.04
C ASP A 174 -10.10 8.02 20.09
N CYS A 175 -10.41 7.42 18.93
CA CYS A 175 -11.07 6.13 18.84
C CYS A 175 -10.11 4.93 18.80
N ASN A 176 -8.78 5.15 18.95
CA ASN A 176 -7.83 4.04 19.05
C ASN A 176 -7.79 3.42 20.47
N CYS A 177 -8.94 3.35 21.12
CA CYS A 177 -9.16 2.84 22.48
C CYS A 177 -10.63 2.47 22.72
N PHE A 178 -10.87 1.69 23.79
CA PHE A 178 -12.24 1.24 24.12
C PHE A 178 -13.18 2.40 24.43
N LEU A 179 -12.72 3.37 25.25
CA LEU A 179 -13.53 4.52 25.65
C LEU A 179 -13.92 5.38 24.46
N GLY A 180 -13.01 5.59 23.49
CA GLY A 180 -13.30 6.36 22.29
C GLY A 180 -14.36 5.69 21.40
N VAL A 181 -14.22 4.39 21.15
CA VAL A 181 -15.21 3.61 20.37
C VAL A 181 -16.53 3.51 21.11
N ALA A 182 -16.52 3.30 22.43
CA ALA A 182 -17.75 3.24 23.25
C ALA A 182 -18.51 4.58 23.26
N LYS A 183 -17.82 5.73 23.26
CA LYS A 183 -18.45 7.05 23.08
C LYS A 183 -19.19 7.14 21.75
N GLU A 184 -18.55 6.75 20.67
CA GLU A 184 -19.18 6.76 19.33
C GLU A 184 -20.38 5.83 19.27
N ILE A 185 -20.26 4.60 19.80
CA ILE A 185 -21.37 3.67 19.90
C ILE A 185 -22.55 4.28 20.67
N SER A 186 -22.27 4.99 21.78
CA SER A 186 -23.32 5.63 22.57
C SER A 186 -24.10 6.68 21.77
N VAL A 187 -23.41 7.44 20.92
CA VAL A 187 -24.04 8.43 20.02
C VAL A 187 -24.90 7.74 18.95
N VAL A 188 -24.34 6.72 18.32
CA VAL A 188 -25.00 5.97 17.23
C VAL A 188 -26.24 5.22 17.70
N LEU A 189 -26.19 4.66 18.92
CA LEU A 189 -27.33 3.95 19.53
C LEU A 189 -28.26 4.84 20.32
N GLY A 190 -27.85 6.07 20.66
CA GLY A 190 -28.60 6.96 21.56
C GLY A 190 -28.64 6.46 23.00
N THR A 191 -27.61 5.75 23.46
CA THR A 191 -27.49 5.20 24.81
C THR A 191 -26.49 5.99 25.66
N GLU A 192 -26.48 5.74 26.97
CA GLU A 192 -25.58 6.44 27.90
C GLU A 192 -24.15 5.89 27.83
N PHE A 193 -23.15 6.78 27.75
CA PHE A 193 -21.75 6.46 27.91
C PHE A 193 -21.32 6.56 29.38
N LYS A 194 -20.64 5.55 29.90
CA LYS A 194 -20.21 5.45 31.31
C LYS A 194 -18.69 5.32 31.40
N ALA A 195 -18.00 6.47 31.54
CA ALA A 195 -16.58 6.45 31.82
C ALA A 195 -16.30 6.02 33.26
N PRO A 196 -15.24 5.22 33.49
CA PRO A 196 -14.75 4.97 34.85
C PRO A 196 -14.40 6.26 35.57
N LYS A 197 -14.73 6.33 36.87
CA LYS A 197 -14.32 7.44 37.73
C LYS A 197 -13.26 6.89 38.69
N PRO A 198 -11.96 7.20 38.48
CA PRO A 198 -10.90 6.69 39.31
C PRO A 198 -11.02 7.12 40.75
N GLU A 199 -11.04 6.15 41.66
CA GLU A 199 -11.01 6.35 43.11
C GLU A 199 -10.05 5.33 43.75
N TYR A 200 -9.08 5.77 44.52
CA TYR A 200 -8.12 4.93 45.21
C TYR A 200 -7.60 5.62 46.50
N LYS A 201 -6.87 4.88 47.32
CA LYS A 201 -6.25 5.41 48.54
C LYS A 201 -4.75 5.46 48.37
N THR A 202 -4.13 6.47 48.92
CA THR A 202 -2.67 6.63 49.00
C THR A 202 -2.18 6.37 50.44
N ALA A 203 -0.91 6.03 50.54
CA ALA A 203 -0.25 5.74 51.80
C ALA A 203 1.21 6.24 51.79
N GLY A 204 1.79 6.40 52.96
CA GLY A 204 3.20 6.74 53.12
C GLY A 204 3.56 8.20 53.04
N LYS A 205 4.83 8.47 52.64
CA LYS A 205 5.36 9.82 52.46
C LYS A 205 5.06 10.32 51.05
N ASN A 206 5.30 11.62 50.81
CA ASN A 206 5.13 12.21 49.50
C ASN A 206 6.15 11.65 48.49
N ILE A 207 5.75 11.50 47.24
CA ILE A 207 6.56 10.96 46.12
C ILE A 207 7.92 11.68 46.00
N SER A 208 7.98 12.97 46.26
CA SER A 208 9.22 13.76 46.24
C SER A 208 10.31 13.30 47.22
N ASP A 209 9.96 12.49 48.21
CA ASP A 209 10.92 11.88 49.13
C ASP A 209 11.57 10.61 48.51
N TYR A 210 11.02 10.07 47.42
CA TYR A 210 11.44 8.83 46.83
C TYR A 210 12.18 9.02 45.50
N ILE A 211 11.71 9.97 44.63
CA ILE A 211 12.25 10.14 43.28
C ILE A 211 12.16 11.61 42.86
N SER A 212 13.04 12.01 41.95
CA SER A 212 12.96 13.28 41.22
C SER A 212 12.83 13.08 39.73
N ILE A 213 12.11 13.96 39.05
CA ILE A 213 11.92 13.92 37.61
C ILE A 213 12.39 15.24 36.99
N GLU A 214 13.09 15.15 35.86
CA GLU A 214 13.55 16.31 35.09
C GLU A 214 13.16 16.11 33.63
N VAL A 215 12.47 17.08 33.02
CA VAL A 215 12.23 17.10 31.56
C VAL A 215 13.10 18.16 30.94
N ARG A 216 14.11 17.77 30.16
CA ARG A 216 15.05 18.71 29.50
C ARG A 216 14.53 19.20 28.15
N ASN A 217 13.61 18.49 27.52
CA ASN A 217 13.06 18.86 26.23
C ASN A 217 11.52 18.80 26.24
N PHE A 218 10.90 19.89 26.62
CA PHE A 218 9.44 20.03 26.62
C PHE A 218 8.82 20.11 25.21
N ASP A 219 9.60 20.43 24.18
CA ASP A 219 9.10 20.41 22.79
C ASP A 219 8.82 18.97 22.33
N LEU A 220 9.62 18.01 22.79
CA LEU A 220 9.43 16.59 22.46
C LEU A 220 8.61 15.81 23.49
N CYS A 221 8.58 16.27 24.76
CA CYS A 221 7.78 15.70 25.83
C CYS A 221 6.97 16.81 26.54
N PRO A 222 5.83 17.26 25.99
CA PRO A 222 5.04 18.37 26.55
C PRO A 222 4.49 18.14 27.96
N ARG A 223 4.27 16.86 28.36
CA ARG A 223 3.81 16.50 29.70
C ARG A 223 4.35 15.13 30.10
N TYR A 224 4.79 15.03 31.33
CA TYR A 224 5.29 13.81 31.95
C TYR A 224 4.79 13.69 33.40
N ILE A 225 4.07 12.61 33.70
CA ILE A 225 3.56 12.30 35.03
C ILE A 225 4.23 11.04 35.55
N GLY A 226 4.74 11.10 36.79
CA GLY A 226 5.33 9.96 37.47
C GLY A 226 4.66 9.68 38.82
N ARG A 227 4.47 8.39 39.13
CA ARG A 227 3.95 7.87 40.38
C ARG A 227 4.81 6.72 40.89
N VAL A 228 4.82 6.51 42.22
CA VAL A 228 5.54 5.39 42.85
C VAL A 228 4.54 4.49 43.54
N VAL A 229 4.72 3.19 43.38
CA VAL A 229 3.99 2.13 44.09
C VAL A 229 5.00 1.23 44.77
N LYS A 230 4.78 0.94 46.04
CA LYS A 230 5.67 0.10 46.88
C LYS A 230 4.99 -1.20 47.27
N ASN A 231 5.80 -2.13 47.76
CA ASN A 231 5.31 -3.42 48.23
C ASN A 231 4.43 -4.15 47.20
N LEU A 232 4.92 -4.26 45.97
CA LEU A 232 4.19 -4.93 44.91
C LEU A 232 3.83 -6.37 45.23
N ARG A 233 2.66 -6.75 44.80
CA ARG A 233 2.12 -8.12 44.88
C ARG A 233 1.86 -8.62 43.47
N ILE A 234 2.92 -9.10 42.81
CA ILE A 234 2.88 -9.61 41.45
C ILE A 234 2.16 -10.95 41.42
N LYS A 235 1.13 -11.07 40.61
CA LYS A 235 0.28 -12.24 40.44
C LYS A 235 -0.34 -12.25 39.03
N GLU A 236 -1.05 -13.31 38.71
CA GLU A 236 -1.83 -13.37 37.49
C GLU A 236 -2.95 -12.29 37.48
N SER A 237 -3.21 -11.74 36.30
CA SER A 237 -4.31 -10.82 36.08
C SER A 237 -5.67 -11.53 36.16
N PRO A 238 -6.73 -10.81 36.54
CA PRO A 238 -8.08 -11.37 36.56
C PRO A 238 -8.54 -11.71 35.14
N GLU A 239 -9.37 -12.76 35.02
CA GLU A 239 -9.81 -13.30 33.73
C GLU A 239 -10.43 -12.26 32.78
N TRP A 240 -11.22 -11.30 33.31
CA TRP A 240 -11.81 -10.24 32.49
C TRP A 240 -10.77 -9.33 31.83
N MET A 241 -9.62 -9.11 32.48
CA MET A 241 -8.52 -8.28 31.96
C MET A 241 -7.72 -9.08 30.93
N LYS A 242 -7.40 -10.34 31.25
CA LYS A 242 -6.72 -11.24 30.31
C LYS A 242 -7.51 -11.38 29.00
N LYS A 243 -8.84 -11.61 29.09
CA LYS A 243 -9.71 -11.70 27.92
C LYS A 243 -9.71 -10.42 27.07
N ALA A 244 -9.81 -9.24 27.67
CA ALA A 244 -9.78 -7.98 26.94
C ALA A 244 -8.43 -7.74 26.22
N ILE A 245 -7.32 -8.07 26.87
CA ILE A 245 -5.96 -7.95 26.33
C ILE A 245 -5.76 -8.94 25.16
N THR A 246 -6.14 -10.21 25.36
CA THR A 246 -6.04 -11.26 24.33
C THR A 246 -6.93 -10.95 23.12
N ALA A 247 -8.17 -10.51 23.35
CA ALA A 247 -9.09 -10.11 22.27
C ALA A 247 -8.53 -8.95 21.43
N SER A 248 -7.68 -8.10 22.01
CA SER A 248 -7.00 -7.01 21.32
C SER A 248 -5.67 -7.44 20.64
N GLY A 249 -5.33 -8.74 20.66
CA GLY A 249 -4.14 -9.29 20.02
C GLY A 249 -2.87 -9.19 20.86
N MET A 250 -2.97 -8.86 22.14
CA MET A 250 -1.83 -8.78 23.06
C MET A 250 -1.78 -9.99 23.99
N ARG A 251 -0.59 -10.33 24.48
CA ARG A 251 -0.40 -11.44 25.42
C ARG A 251 -0.41 -10.93 26.86
N PRO A 252 -1.25 -11.50 27.77
CA PRO A 252 -1.16 -11.24 29.20
C PRO A 252 0.17 -11.71 29.78
N ILE A 253 0.72 -10.99 30.74
CA ILE A 253 2.04 -11.27 31.37
C ILE A 253 1.86 -11.40 32.88
N ASN A 254 1.60 -10.34 33.59
CA ASN A 254 1.32 -10.27 35.02
C ASN A 254 0.43 -9.07 35.31
N ASN A 255 -0.15 -9.00 36.51
CA ASN A 255 -1.11 -7.96 36.87
C ASN A 255 -0.59 -6.52 36.70
N ILE A 256 0.71 -6.24 36.84
CA ILE A 256 1.29 -4.89 36.71
C ILE A 256 1.41 -4.51 35.24
N VAL A 257 2.05 -5.35 34.44
CA VAL A 257 2.21 -5.12 32.99
C VAL A 257 0.85 -5.10 32.29
N ASP A 258 -0.06 -5.98 32.70
CA ASP A 258 -1.40 -6.07 32.14
C ASP A 258 -2.27 -4.85 32.51
N ILE A 259 -2.09 -4.24 33.69
CA ILE A 259 -2.72 -2.97 34.03
C ILE A 259 -2.29 -1.88 33.06
N THR A 260 -0.98 -1.73 32.78
CA THR A 260 -0.50 -0.69 31.84
C THR A 260 -1.01 -0.93 30.43
N ASN A 261 -1.00 -2.19 29.95
CA ASN A 261 -1.53 -2.59 28.66
C ASN A 261 -3.06 -2.37 28.57
N PHE A 262 -3.80 -2.76 29.61
CA PHE A 262 -5.25 -2.58 29.65
C PHE A 262 -5.62 -1.08 29.64
N VAL A 263 -4.94 -0.25 30.43
CA VAL A 263 -5.19 1.21 30.45
C VAL A 263 -4.87 1.82 29.09
N MET A 264 -3.81 1.37 28.42
CA MET A 264 -3.53 1.81 27.05
C MET A 264 -4.66 1.41 26.08
N LEU A 265 -5.19 0.21 26.17
CA LEU A 265 -6.33 -0.25 25.36
C LEU A 265 -7.62 0.48 25.72
N GLU A 266 -7.86 0.71 27.02
CA GLU A 266 -9.05 1.37 27.55
C GLU A 266 -9.10 2.85 27.17
N THR A 267 -7.99 3.60 27.38
CA THR A 267 -7.94 5.07 27.32
C THR A 267 -7.22 5.63 26.10
N GLY A 268 -6.44 4.82 25.38
CA GLY A 268 -5.58 5.26 24.30
C GLY A 268 -4.22 5.84 24.74
N GLN A 269 -3.96 5.92 26.05
CA GLN A 269 -2.74 6.45 26.63
C GLN A 269 -1.76 5.30 26.92
N PRO A 270 -0.63 5.18 26.21
CA PRO A 270 0.40 4.22 26.60
C PRO A 270 1.05 4.64 27.91
N MET A 271 1.37 3.64 28.73
CA MET A 271 2.03 3.79 30.01
C MET A 271 3.24 2.88 30.08
N HIS A 272 4.20 3.20 30.94
CA HIS A 272 5.33 2.33 31.23
C HIS A 272 5.56 2.19 32.73
N ALA A 273 5.96 0.98 33.13
CA ALA A 273 6.30 0.65 34.50
C ALA A 273 7.79 0.27 34.56
N PHE A 274 8.54 1.02 35.38
CA PHE A 274 9.96 0.72 35.65
C PHE A 274 10.12 0.04 36.99
N ASN A 275 10.99 -0.94 37.08
CA ASN A 275 11.45 -1.41 38.40
C ASN A 275 12.15 -0.24 39.13
N TYR A 276 11.54 0.26 40.19
CA TYR A 276 12.02 1.42 40.92
C TYR A 276 13.44 1.23 41.46
N ASN A 277 13.80 -0.03 41.80
CA ASN A 277 15.10 -0.33 42.41
C ASN A 277 16.25 -0.22 41.40
N ASP A 278 15.96 -0.34 40.11
CA ASP A 278 16.95 -0.26 39.02
C ASP A 278 17.13 1.18 38.50
N ILE A 279 16.37 2.15 39.01
CA ILE A 279 16.50 3.57 38.63
C ILE A 279 17.75 4.16 39.32
N GLY A 280 18.81 4.35 38.56
CA GLY A 280 20.07 4.95 38.99
C GLY A 280 19.87 6.35 39.59
N GLY A 281 20.43 6.60 40.78
CA GLY A 281 20.33 7.90 41.43
C GLY A 281 18.90 8.29 41.86
N ARG A 282 17.91 7.41 41.72
CA ARG A 282 16.48 7.71 41.95
C ARG A 282 16.01 8.98 41.23
N LYS A 283 16.44 9.08 40.00
CA LYS A 283 16.15 10.24 39.16
C LYS A 283 15.74 9.79 37.76
N ILE A 284 14.66 10.34 37.22
CA ILE A 284 14.23 10.20 35.84
C ILE A 284 14.56 11.47 35.09
N ILE A 285 15.18 11.34 33.92
CA ILE A 285 15.56 12.46 33.03
C ILE A 285 15.03 12.18 31.63
N VAL A 286 14.05 12.97 31.20
CA VAL A 286 13.57 12.93 29.81
C VAL A 286 14.43 13.89 28.99
N ARG A 287 15.24 13.35 28.08
CA ARG A 287 16.23 14.10 27.30
C ARG A 287 16.41 13.53 25.90
N ASN A 288 17.04 14.29 25.03
CA ASN A 288 17.58 13.73 23.80
C ASN A 288 18.72 12.75 24.14
N ALA A 289 18.87 11.73 23.30
CA ALA A 289 20.01 10.81 23.38
C ALA A 289 21.32 11.56 23.11
N GLU A 290 22.41 11.03 23.66
CA GLU A 290 23.76 11.52 23.35
C GLU A 290 24.30 10.82 22.09
N ASP A 291 25.25 11.46 21.41
CA ASP A 291 25.84 10.89 20.18
C ASP A 291 26.59 9.59 20.50
N GLY A 292 26.19 8.50 19.81
CA GLY A 292 26.77 7.18 20.03
C GLY A 292 26.26 6.44 21.27
N GLU A 293 25.26 6.98 21.95
CA GLU A 293 24.59 6.29 23.08
C GLU A 293 23.86 5.02 22.58
N THR A 294 23.81 3.99 23.39
CA THR A 294 23.18 2.70 23.05
C THR A 294 22.17 2.29 24.10
N ILE A 295 21.16 1.55 23.68
CA ILE A 295 20.16 0.94 24.57
C ILE A 295 19.82 -0.47 24.10
N THR A 296 19.70 -1.41 25.04
CA THR A 296 19.12 -2.74 24.79
C THR A 296 17.64 -2.69 25.15
N THR A 297 16.75 -2.90 24.17
CA THR A 297 15.29 -2.88 24.38
C THR A 297 14.75 -4.20 24.94
N LEU A 298 13.47 -4.21 25.37
CA LEU A 298 12.80 -5.39 25.98
C LEU A 298 12.81 -6.64 25.09
N ASP A 299 12.90 -6.50 23.78
CA ASP A 299 13.04 -7.60 22.81
C ASP A 299 14.48 -8.17 22.73
N GLY A 300 15.40 -7.60 23.50
CA GLY A 300 16.82 -8.01 23.56
C GLY A 300 17.68 -7.47 22.41
N THR A 301 17.18 -6.50 21.64
CA THR A 301 17.89 -5.91 20.51
C THR A 301 18.67 -4.66 20.95
N ASP A 302 19.93 -4.54 20.52
CA ASP A 302 20.77 -3.37 20.78
C ASP A 302 20.55 -2.31 19.70
N HIS A 303 20.35 -1.07 20.12
CA HIS A 303 20.14 0.07 19.23
C HIS A 303 21.15 1.18 19.46
N ASN A 304 21.74 1.69 18.38
CA ASN A 304 22.56 2.90 18.41
C ASN A 304 21.65 4.13 18.27
N LEU A 305 21.78 5.07 19.17
CA LEU A 305 20.94 6.25 19.24
C LEU A 305 21.60 7.46 18.57
N THR A 306 20.77 8.40 18.15
CA THR A 306 21.18 9.68 17.56
C THR A 306 20.57 10.84 18.37
N PRO A 307 21.18 12.04 18.38
CA PRO A 307 20.74 13.17 19.19
C PRO A 307 19.34 13.71 18.90
N ASP A 308 18.70 13.31 17.82
CA ASP A 308 17.31 13.63 17.48
C ASP A 308 16.29 12.69 18.16
N MET A 309 16.75 11.57 18.71
CA MET A 309 15.91 10.59 19.42
C MET A 309 15.71 11.01 20.87
N LEU A 310 14.49 10.79 21.38
CA LEU A 310 14.15 11.05 22.77
C LEU A 310 14.27 9.78 23.61
N VAL A 311 14.93 9.90 24.74
CA VAL A 311 15.08 8.82 25.72
C VAL A 311 14.56 9.24 27.09
N ILE A 312 14.12 8.27 27.87
CA ILE A 312 13.94 8.37 29.30
C ILE A 312 15.16 7.71 29.91
N ALA A 313 15.98 8.53 30.56
CA ALA A 313 17.20 8.10 31.23
C ALA A 313 17.02 8.14 32.74
N ASP A 314 17.77 7.36 33.46
CA ASP A 314 17.98 7.51 34.88
C ASP A 314 19.18 8.43 35.16
N GLY A 315 19.74 8.38 36.38
CA GLY A 315 20.93 9.19 36.73
C GLY A 315 22.24 8.74 36.05
N GLU A 316 22.25 7.60 35.35
CA GLU A 316 23.45 6.95 34.83
C GLU A 316 23.39 6.62 33.33
N LYS A 317 22.22 6.18 32.79
CA LYS A 317 22.07 5.64 31.44
C LYS A 317 20.65 5.82 30.88
N PRO A 318 20.44 5.63 29.56
CA PRO A 318 19.10 5.55 28.99
C PRO A 318 18.41 4.25 29.43
N SER A 319 17.20 4.36 29.98
CA SER A 319 16.39 3.25 30.48
C SER A 319 15.19 2.92 29.60
N CYS A 320 14.80 3.83 28.66
CA CYS A 320 13.68 3.61 27.77
C CYS A 320 13.80 4.49 26.51
N LEU A 321 13.42 3.95 25.34
CA LEU A 321 13.12 4.74 24.15
C LEU A 321 11.75 5.38 24.33
N ALA A 322 11.71 6.69 24.57
CA ALA A 322 10.50 7.42 24.92
C ALA A 322 9.34 7.14 23.95
N GLY A 323 8.25 6.58 24.45
CA GLY A 323 7.02 6.27 23.71
C GLY A 323 7.14 5.15 22.66
N ILE A 324 8.25 4.42 22.63
CA ILE A 324 8.49 3.33 21.67
C ILE A 324 8.61 1.99 22.38
N MET A 325 9.67 1.81 23.21
CA MET A 325 9.91 0.54 23.89
C MET A 325 10.77 0.75 25.13
N GLY A 326 10.43 0.07 26.23
CA GLY A 326 11.23 0.05 27.45
C GLY A 326 12.59 -0.63 27.26
N GLY A 327 13.56 -0.29 28.08
CA GLY A 327 14.84 -0.97 28.16
C GLY A 327 14.74 -2.24 28.98
N LYS A 328 15.54 -3.25 28.59
CA LYS A 328 15.55 -4.56 29.23
C LYS A 328 15.94 -4.52 30.72
N GLU A 329 16.84 -3.64 31.09
CA GLU A 329 17.35 -3.55 32.45
C GLU A 329 16.40 -2.91 33.45
N SER A 330 15.26 -2.38 33.04
CA SER A 330 14.23 -1.80 33.91
C SER A 330 12.90 -2.56 33.87
N GLU A 331 12.91 -3.79 33.35
CA GLU A 331 11.74 -4.65 33.24
C GLU A 331 11.14 -5.02 34.60
N ILE A 332 9.83 -5.21 34.65
CA ILE A 332 9.12 -5.72 35.83
C ILE A 332 9.18 -7.25 35.83
N GLU A 333 9.99 -7.80 36.73
CA GLU A 333 10.15 -9.22 36.94
C GLU A 333 9.30 -9.73 38.17
N SER A 334 9.23 -11.04 38.33
CA SER A 334 8.40 -11.66 39.40
C SER A 334 8.82 -11.30 40.82
N ASP A 335 10.05 -10.86 41.02
CA ASP A 335 10.64 -10.46 42.30
C ASP A 335 10.69 -8.91 42.48
N THR A 336 10.19 -8.14 41.55
CA THR A 336 10.10 -6.68 41.64
C THR A 336 9.23 -6.29 42.84
N THR A 337 9.76 -5.48 43.73
CA THR A 337 9.08 -5.07 44.96
C THR A 337 8.45 -3.69 44.89
N ASP A 338 8.96 -2.81 44.05
CA ASP A 338 8.58 -1.43 43.94
C ASP A 338 8.58 -0.99 42.46
N LEU A 339 7.65 -0.14 42.07
CA LEU A 339 7.60 0.38 40.70
C LEU A 339 7.55 1.90 40.65
N PHE A 340 8.11 2.42 39.59
CA PHE A 340 7.84 3.78 39.11
C PHE A 340 6.95 3.70 37.87
N LEU A 341 5.79 4.35 37.93
CA LEU A 341 4.80 4.35 36.85
C LEU A 341 4.87 5.67 36.08
N GLU A 342 4.93 5.57 34.77
CA GLU A 342 4.99 6.69 33.83
C GLU A 342 3.70 6.81 33.02
N SER A 343 3.22 8.04 32.88
CA SER A 343 2.26 8.43 31.81
C SER A 343 2.74 9.74 31.21
N ALA A 344 2.92 9.79 29.89
CA ALA A 344 3.49 10.96 29.24
C ALA A 344 2.87 11.26 27.88
N LYS A 345 3.05 12.49 27.41
CA LYS A 345 2.79 12.85 26.02
C LYS A 345 4.11 13.10 25.30
N PHE A 346 4.30 12.43 24.14
CA PHE A 346 5.44 12.65 23.27
C PHE A 346 4.99 13.24 21.93
N ARG A 347 5.90 13.98 21.27
CA ARG A 347 5.63 14.58 19.96
C ARG A 347 5.59 13.52 18.87
N ARG A 348 4.47 13.47 18.13
CA ARG A 348 4.15 12.38 17.16
C ARG A 348 5.18 12.22 16.03
N ASP A 349 5.72 13.31 15.50
CA ASP A 349 6.72 13.26 14.45
C ASP A 349 8.05 12.66 14.93
N ASN A 350 8.49 12.99 16.16
CA ASN A 350 9.69 12.42 16.75
C ASN A 350 9.55 10.90 16.95
N ILE A 351 8.43 10.43 17.52
CA ILE A 351 8.18 8.98 17.68
C ILE A 351 8.19 8.26 16.34
N ARG A 352 7.52 8.84 15.33
CA ARG A 352 7.48 8.27 13.98
C ARG A 352 8.86 8.20 13.32
N HIS A 353 9.68 9.26 13.46
CA HIS A 353 11.03 9.29 12.92
C HIS A 353 11.94 8.29 13.60
N THR A 354 11.94 8.25 14.94
CA THR A 354 12.73 7.31 15.73
C THR A 354 12.33 5.86 15.44
N GLY A 355 11.03 5.54 15.46
CA GLY A 355 10.53 4.19 15.14
C GLY A 355 10.91 3.72 13.75
N ARG A 356 10.87 4.60 12.74
CA ARG A 356 11.33 4.27 11.37
C ARG A 356 12.83 4.09 11.27
N ALA A 357 13.61 4.96 11.93
CA ALA A 357 15.08 4.90 11.88
C ALA A 357 15.59 3.60 12.51
N LEU A 358 14.95 3.14 13.59
CA LEU A 358 15.31 1.92 14.31
C LEU A 358 14.57 0.66 13.81
N GLY A 359 13.57 0.82 12.92
CA GLY A 359 12.75 -0.29 12.42
C GLY A 359 11.78 -0.88 13.48
N ILE A 360 11.45 -0.12 14.53
CA ILE A 360 10.62 -0.58 15.65
C ILE A 360 9.19 -0.04 15.49
N ARG A 361 8.21 -0.93 15.65
CA ARG A 361 6.81 -0.56 15.74
C ARG A 361 6.12 -1.34 16.85
N THR A 362 5.52 -0.63 17.79
CA THR A 362 4.80 -1.19 18.94
C THR A 362 3.39 -0.62 19.04
N GLU A 363 2.54 -1.21 19.88
CA GLU A 363 1.20 -0.67 20.19
C GLU A 363 1.27 0.74 20.80
N ALA A 364 2.30 1.00 21.61
CA ALA A 364 2.56 2.32 22.17
C ALA A 364 2.97 3.33 21.09
N SER A 365 4.00 3.01 20.27
CA SER A 365 4.47 3.91 19.22
C SER A 365 3.38 4.20 18.18
N GLY A 366 2.54 3.20 17.86
CA GLY A 366 1.40 3.37 16.94
C GLY A 366 0.35 4.36 17.45
N ARG A 367 0.16 4.47 18.76
CA ARG A 367 -0.73 5.49 19.37
C ARG A 367 -0.08 6.87 19.41
N TYR A 368 1.18 6.95 19.86
CA TYR A 368 1.90 8.22 19.92
C TYR A 368 2.09 8.87 18.55
N GLU A 369 2.42 8.10 17.50
CA GLU A 369 2.61 8.63 16.16
C GLU A 369 1.30 9.18 15.52
N ARG A 370 0.14 8.68 15.95
CA ARG A 370 -1.19 9.20 15.57
C ARG A 370 -1.62 10.38 16.41
N GLY A 371 -1.19 10.44 17.66
CA GLY A 371 -1.47 11.48 18.63
C GLY A 371 -2.19 10.95 19.85
N VAL A 372 -1.73 11.39 21.00
CA VAL A 372 -2.33 11.12 22.31
C VAL A 372 -2.73 12.46 22.93
N ASP A 373 -3.88 12.52 23.59
CA ASP A 373 -4.34 13.75 24.26
C ASP A 373 -3.52 14.06 25.51
N ILE A 374 -3.04 15.30 25.62
CA ILE A 374 -2.25 15.76 26.78
C ILE A 374 -3.06 15.74 28.07
N MET A 375 -4.38 15.92 28.01
CA MET A 375 -5.26 15.88 29.19
C MET A 375 -5.49 14.43 29.66
N ASN A 376 -5.45 13.47 28.72
CA ASN A 376 -5.66 12.06 29.02
C ASN A 376 -4.49 11.44 29.84
N VAL A 377 -3.31 12.05 29.79
CA VAL A 377 -2.11 11.60 30.54
C VAL A 377 -2.42 11.43 32.04
N SER A 378 -3.13 12.39 32.64
CA SER A 378 -3.53 12.34 34.06
C SER A 378 -4.62 11.28 34.28
N TYR A 379 -5.67 11.28 33.44
CA TYR A 379 -6.77 10.32 33.57
C TYR A 379 -6.31 8.87 33.53
N ALA A 380 -5.41 8.55 32.59
CA ALA A 380 -4.84 7.21 32.46
C ALA A 380 -4.00 6.81 33.69
N MET A 381 -3.21 7.75 34.24
CA MET A 381 -2.45 7.53 35.49
C MET A 381 -3.40 7.20 36.65
N GLU A 382 -4.42 8.02 36.86
CA GLU A 382 -5.41 7.79 37.92
C GLU A 382 -6.15 6.45 37.73
N ARG A 383 -6.46 6.07 36.47
CA ARG A 383 -7.09 4.80 36.15
C ARG A 383 -6.19 3.61 36.45
N ALA A 384 -4.91 3.69 36.14
CA ALA A 384 -3.94 2.65 36.49
C ALA A 384 -3.81 2.45 38.00
N LEU A 385 -3.77 3.56 38.77
CA LEU A 385 -3.71 3.53 40.22
C LEU A 385 -4.98 2.93 40.84
N GLN A 386 -6.16 3.24 40.27
CA GLN A 386 -7.41 2.60 40.71
C GLN A 386 -7.33 1.08 40.50
N LEU A 387 -6.87 0.62 39.34
CA LEU A 387 -6.73 -0.83 39.07
C LEU A 387 -5.69 -1.49 39.99
N ILE A 388 -4.58 -0.82 40.28
CA ILE A 388 -3.59 -1.29 41.29
C ILE A 388 -4.25 -1.46 42.64
N SER A 389 -5.08 -0.48 43.08
CA SER A 389 -5.81 -0.53 44.33
C SER A 389 -6.88 -1.64 44.34
N GLU A 390 -7.71 -1.74 43.28
CA GLU A 390 -8.77 -2.73 43.17
C GLU A 390 -8.24 -4.17 43.18
N LEU A 391 -7.09 -4.39 42.53
CA LEU A 391 -6.46 -5.69 42.44
C LEU A 391 -5.54 -5.99 43.64
N ASP A 392 -5.44 -5.09 44.62
CA ASP A 392 -4.51 -5.20 45.75
C ASP A 392 -3.07 -5.54 45.27
N ALA A 393 -2.61 -4.78 44.22
CA ALA A 393 -1.36 -5.07 43.51
C ALA A 393 -0.15 -4.31 44.10
N GLY A 394 -0.35 -3.34 45.01
CA GLY A 394 0.71 -2.59 45.69
C GLY A 394 0.18 -1.42 46.50
N ASP A 395 1.08 -0.76 47.23
CA ASP A 395 0.76 0.39 48.08
C ASP A 395 1.11 1.69 47.35
N ILE A 396 0.10 2.49 46.99
CA ILE A 396 0.25 3.71 46.20
C ILE A 396 0.80 4.82 47.12
N ILE A 397 1.96 5.38 46.76
CA ILE A 397 2.59 6.47 47.52
C ILE A 397 1.85 7.79 47.27
N ASP A 398 1.76 8.64 48.30
CA ASP A 398 1.09 9.90 48.26
C ASP A 398 1.78 10.90 47.32
N GLY A 399 0.97 11.76 46.68
CA GLY A 399 1.41 12.81 45.73
C GLY A 399 1.72 12.30 44.34
N GLU A 400 1.91 13.22 43.41
CA GLU A 400 2.34 12.98 42.04
C GLU A 400 3.39 14.03 41.63
N ILE A 401 4.22 13.68 40.65
CA ILE A 401 5.08 14.66 39.97
C ILE A 401 4.54 14.82 38.56
N ASP A 402 3.89 15.96 38.29
CA ASP A 402 3.36 16.36 36.98
C ASP A 402 4.18 17.52 36.43
N LEU A 403 4.97 17.26 35.40
CA LEU A 403 5.78 18.27 34.72
C LEU A 403 5.20 18.53 33.33
N ASN A 404 4.82 19.80 33.09
CA ASN A 404 4.28 20.21 31.81
C ASN A 404 4.72 21.63 31.45
N ASN A 405 4.70 21.95 30.15
CA ASN A 405 5.03 23.25 29.59
C ASN A 405 3.78 24.06 29.24
N GLY A 406 2.76 23.97 30.11
CA GLY A 406 1.44 24.56 29.86
C GLY A 406 0.49 23.61 29.20
N LEU A 407 -0.76 23.63 29.67
CA LEU A 407 -1.84 22.86 29.06
C LEU A 407 -2.48 23.69 27.93
N PRO A 408 -2.96 23.07 26.84
CA PRO A 408 -3.57 23.80 25.74
C PRO A 408 -4.84 24.53 26.21
N GLU A 409 -5.05 25.74 25.68
CA GLU A 409 -6.32 26.44 25.84
C GLU A 409 -7.42 25.68 25.08
N GLU A 410 -8.66 25.78 25.60
CA GLU A 410 -9.82 25.17 24.96
C GLU A 410 -10.08 25.83 23.60
N ARG A 411 -10.17 25.04 22.53
CA ARG A 411 -10.50 25.54 21.20
C ARG A 411 -11.98 25.87 21.12
N ILE A 412 -12.31 27.11 20.71
CA ILE A 412 -13.68 27.58 20.54
C ILE A 412 -13.93 27.89 19.07
N ILE A 413 -14.94 27.26 18.46
CA ILE A 413 -15.35 27.50 17.08
C ILE A 413 -16.70 28.22 17.08
N ASN A 414 -16.74 29.40 16.47
CA ASN A 414 -17.98 30.14 16.25
C ASN A 414 -18.43 29.95 14.80
N VAL A 415 -19.66 29.44 14.60
CA VAL A 415 -20.20 29.10 13.30
C VAL A 415 -21.72 29.29 13.29
N THR A 416 -22.33 29.47 12.13
CA THR A 416 -23.79 29.45 12.03
C THR A 416 -24.32 28.13 11.48
N THR A 417 -25.52 27.72 11.86
CA THR A 417 -26.19 26.53 11.32
C THR A 417 -26.31 26.60 9.81
N ASP A 418 -26.57 27.80 9.24
CA ASP A 418 -26.64 28.01 7.79
C ASP A 418 -25.31 27.64 7.09
N LYS A 419 -24.16 27.96 7.68
CA LYS A 419 -22.85 27.66 7.11
C LYS A 419 -22.53 26.16 7.19
N ILE A 420 -23.01 25.46 8.19
CA ILE A 420 -22.92 24.00 8.30
C ILE A 420 -23.78 23.36 7.21
N MET A 421 -25.04 23.77 7.06
CA MET A 421 -25.97 23.26 6.05
C MET A 421 -25.50 23.56 4.61
N GLU A 422 -24.88 24.71 4.37
CA GLU A 422 -24.29 25.08 3.08
C GLU A 422 -23.21 24.07 2.65
N LEU A 423 -22.36 23.63 3.58
CA LEU A 423 -21.32 22.62 3.31
C LEU A 423 -21.92 21.23 3.11
N ILE A 424 -22.88 20.83 3.92
CA ILE A 424 -23.53 19.52 3.84
C ILE A 424 -24.40 19.43 2.58
N GLY A 425 -25.02 20.53 2.16
CA GLY A 425 -25.94 20.56 1.04
C GLY A 425 -27.34 19.99 1.34
N VAL A 426 -27.64 19.78 2.62
CA VAL A 426 -28.93 19.27 3.13
C VAL A 426 -29.40 20.19 4.25
N ASP A 427 -30.73 20.41 4.32
CA ASP A 427 -31.35 21.16 5.38
C ASP A 427 -31.49 20.26 6.62
N VAL A 428 -30.82 20.64 7.70
CA VAL A 428 -30.86 19.97 9.01
C VAL A 428 -31.48 20.94 10.02
N PRO A 429 -32.49 20.54 10.80
CA PRO A 429 -33.06 21.43 11.80
C PRO A 429 -31.98 21.96 12.79
N ASP A 430 -32.01 23.25 13.10
CA ASP A 430 -30.99 23.90 13.96
C ASP A 430 -30.84 23.15 15.30
N GLU A 431 -31.97 22.78 15.94
CA GLU A 431 -31.95 22.02 17.19
C GLU A 431 -31.30 20.63 17.05
N LYS A 432 -31.43 20.02 15.88
CA LYS A 432 -30.81 18.71 15.59
C LYS A 432 -29.29 18.83 15.46
N ILE A 433 -28.81 19.91 14.83
CA ILE A 433 -27.36 20.22 14.75
C ILE A 433 -26.79 20.35 16.17
N VAL A 434 -27.43 21.17 17.02
CA VAL A 434 -27.00 21.35 18.43
C VAL A 434 -27.03 20.04 19.21
N SER A 435 -28.09 19.24 19.02
CA SER A 435 -28.25 17.94 19.70
C SER A 435 -27.13 16.97 19.29
N ILE A 436 -26.83 16.89 18.00
CA ILE A 436 -25.75 16.01 17.47
C ILE A 436 -24.39 16.43 18.05
N LEU A 437 -24.04 17.70 17.98
CA LEU A 437 -22.75 18.19 18.49
C LEU A 437 -22.60 17.92 19.99
N ASN A 438 -23.65 18.16 20.77
CA ASN A 438 -23.62 17.87 22.22
C ASN A 438 -23.52 16.36 22.49
N SER A 439 -24.21 15.49 21.72
CA SER A 439 -24.10 14.04 21.89
C SER A 439 -22.69 13.53 21.59
N LEU A 440 -21.96 14.18 20.67
CA LEU A 440 -20.55 13.91 20.34
C LEU A 440 -19.56 14.48 21.38
N HIS A 441 -20.05 14.94 22.52
CA HIS A 441 -19.25 15.59 23.57
C HIS A 441 -18.51 16.84 23.08
N LEU A 442 -19.14 17.59 22.16
CA LEU A 442 -18.74 18.94 21.72
C LEU A 442 -19.69 19.94 22.32
N PRO A 443 -19.45 20.46 23.58
CA PRO A 443 -20.36 21.34 24.26
C PRO A 443 -20.71 22.54 23.39
N THR A 444 -21.98 22.64 22.99
CA THR A 444 -22.46 23.64 22.03
C THR A 444 -23.55 24.49 22.67
N THR A 445 -23.35 25.82 22.65
CA THR A 445 -24.38 26.81 23.03
C THR A 445 -24.86 27.49 21.75
N ALA A 446 -26.19 27.72 21.68
CA ALA A 446 -26.83 28.36 20.54
C ALA A 446 -27.47 29.70 20.96
N ASN A 447 -27.28 30.71 20.13
CA ASN A 447 -28.01 31.99 20.22
C ASN A 447 -28.64 32.25 18.83
N GLY A 448 -29.89 31.79 18.68
CA GLY A 448 -30.51 31.69 17.37
C GLY A 448 -29.75 30.73 16.47
N LYS A 449 -29.28 31.20 15.32
CA LYS A 449 -28.47 30.41 14.37
C LYS A 449 -26.96 30.42 14.68
N GLU A 450 -26.52 31.29 15.58
CA GLU A 450 -25.11 31.36 15.97
C GLU A 450 -24.80 30.28 17.01
N LEU A 451 -23.78 29.48 16.73
CA LEU A 451 -23.28 28.42 17.57
C LEU A 451 -21.88 28.75 18.08
N THR A 452 -21.68 28.52 19.38
CA THR A 452 -20.35 28.49 20.00
C THR A 452 -20.07 27.07 20.44
N VAL A 453 -19.14 26.43 19.76
CA VAL A 453 -18.76 25.00 19.96
C VAL A 453 -17.42 24.97 20.69
N ARG A 454 -17.37 24.28 21.81
CA ARG A 454 -16.13 24.02 22.57
C ARG A 454 -15.59 22.65 22.14
N VAL A 455 -14.34 22.63 21.68
CA VAL A 455 -13.69 21.42 21.18
C VAL A 455 -12.72 20.90 22.25
N PRO A 456 -12.97 19.74 22.85
CA PRO A 456 -12.05 19.15 23.83
C PRO A 456 -10.72 18.75 23.14
N SER A 457 -9.64 18.78 23.90
CA SER A 457 -8.27 18.52 23.41
C SER A 457 -8.09 17.16 22.74
N ILE A 458 -8.91 16.17 23.11
CA ILE A 458 -8.91 14.83 22.51
C ILE A 458 -9.38 14.84 21.04
N ARG A 459 -10.17 15.84 20.62
CA ARG A 459 -10.67 16.04 19.26
C ARG A 459 -9.81 17.07 18.52
N ASP A 460 -8.52 16.79 18.39
CA ASP A 460 -7.58 17.68 17.71
C ASP A 460 -7.79 17.76 16.19
N ASP A 461 -8.60 16.84 15.65
CA ASP A 461 -9.08 16.80 14.27
C ASP A 461 -10.08 17.91 13.93
N ILE A 462 -10.77 18.46 14.94
CA ILE A 462 -11.79 19.50 14.71
C ILE A 462 -11.14 20.89 14.79
N GLU A 463 -10.84 21.46 13.63
CA GLU A 463 -10.17 22.76 13.52
C GLU A 463 -11.10 23.88 13.04
N GLY A 464 -12.19 23.55 12.37
CA GLY A 464 -13.07 24.55 11.80
C GLY A 464 -14.48 24.07 11.44
N ARG A 465 -15.16 24.89 10.64
CA ARG A 465 -16.56 24.64 10.24
C ARG A 465 -16.75 23.37 9.41
N ALA A 466 -15.75 23.00 8.61
CA ALA A 466 -15.86 21.84 7.74
C ALA A 466 -15.90 20.55 8.58
N ASP A 467 -15.10 20.50 9.64
CA ASP A 467 -15.04 19.36 10.53
C ASP A 467 -16.35 19.24 11.34
N LEU A 468 -16.92 20.37 11.79
CA LEU A 468 -18.23 20.37 12.43
C LEU A 468 -19.35 19.93 11.48
N ALA A 469 -19.27 20.29 10.19
CA ALA A 469 -20.23 19.85 9.19
C ALA A 469 -20.11 18.34 8.93
N GLU A 470 -18.89 17.79 8.92
CA GLU A 470 -18.64 16.35 8.85
C GLU A 470 -19.27 15.62 10.02
N GLU A 471 -19.03 16.09 11.25
CA GLU A 471 -19.59 15.50 12.46
C GLU A 471 -21.12 15.49 12.46
N VAL A 472 -21.73 16.60 12.04
CA VAL A 472 -23.18 16.68 11.92
C VAL A 472 -23.69 15.70 10.85
N MET A 473 -23.06 15.65 9.68
CA MET A 473 -23.54 14.86 8.57
C MET A 473 -23.43 13.34 8.83
N ARG A 474 -22.31 12.88 9.40
CA ARG A 474 -22.09 11.46 9.68
C ARG A 474 -23.09 10.88 10.70
N ILE A 475 -23.57 11.70 11.64
CA ILE A 475 -24.56 11.29 12.65
C ILE A 475 -25.99 11.56 12.16
N TYR A 476 -26.23 12.63 11.38
CA TYR A 476 -27.54 12.88 10.78
C TYR A 476 -27.91 11.78 9.78
N GLY A 477 -26.94 11.30 9.00
CA GLY A 477 -27.04 10.18 8.04
C GLY A 477 -26.92 10.61 6.58
N TYR A 478 -26.03 9.94 5.87
CA TYR A 478 -25.78 10.19 4.44
C TYR A 478 -26.98 9.86 3.54
N ASP A 479 -27.93 9.05 4.01
CA ASP A 479 -29.18 8.73 3.29
C ASP A 479 -30.05 9.96 3.04
N HIS A 480 -29.86 11.03 3.80
CA HIS A 480 -30.56 12.30 3.60
C HIS A 480 -29.98 13.11 2.44
N ILE A 481 -28.83 12.74 1.86
CA ILE A 481 -28.24 13.43 0.71
C ILE A 481 -28.94 12.96 -0.57
N ILE A 482 -29.83 13.82 -1.07
CA ILE A 482 -30.45 13.60 -2.37
C ILE A 482 -29.54 14.17 -3.46
N GLY A 483 -29.09 13.28 -4.36
CA GLY A 483 -28.27 13.71 -5.50
C GLY A 483 -28.96 14.75 -6.36
N LYS A 484 -28.30 15.89 -6.57
CA LYS A 484 -28.78 16.96 -7.44
C LYS A 484 -27.88 17.05 -8.69
N PRO A 485 -28.43 17.27 -9.90
CA PRO A 485 -27.62 17.53 -11.08
C PRO A 485 -26.73 18.76 -10.86
N MET A 486 -25.49 18.67 -11.32
CA MET A 486 -24.59 19.83 -11.28
C MET A 486 -25.18 20.96 -12.13
N ARG A 487 -25.14 22.17 -11.58
CA ARG A 487 -25.49 23.41 -12.29
C ARG A 487 -24.22 24.23 -12.49
N GLY A 488 -24.00 24.67 -13.69
CA GLY A 488 -22.86 25.51 -14.05
C GLY A 488 -22.95 25.99 -15.47
N ASP A 489 -22.13 26.96 -15.83
CA ASP A 489 -22.01 27.43 -17.20
C ASP A 489 -21.46 26.30 -18.08
N VAL A 490 -22.12 26.08 -19.21
CA VAL A 490 -21.65 25.12 -20.21
C VAL A 490 -20.49 25.74 -20.97
N VAL A 491 -19.28 25.30 -20.64
CA VAL A 491 -18.08 25.71 -21.38
C VAL A 491 -17.65 24.61 -22.36
N ARG A 492 -17.21 25.01 -23.52
CA ARG A 492 -16.68 24.04 -24.49
C ARG A 492 -15.33 23.50 -24.01
N GLY A 493 -15.31 22.24 -23.68
CA GLY A 493 -14.05 21.55 -23.36
C GLY A 493 -13.10 21.55 -24.54
N LYS A 494 -11.80 21.76 -24.29
CA LYS A 494 -10.75 21.68 -25.32
C LYS A 494 -9.67 20.71 -24.87
N LYS A 495 -9.33 19.76 -25.75
CA LYS A 495 -8.14 18.94 -25.55
C LYS A 495 -6.89 19.78 -25.83
N LEU A 496 -5.82 19.53 -25.08
CA LEU A 496 -4.50 20.12 -25.37
C LEU A 496 -4.02 19.70 -26.77
N PRO A 497 -3.32 20.56 -27.50
CA PRO A 497 -2.85 20.27 -28.86
C PRO A 497 -1.99 18.99 -28.95
N GLU A 498 -1.15 18.75 -27.95
CA GLU A 498 -0.33 17.55 -27.85
C GLU A 498 -1.18 16.29 -27.70
N ARG A 499 -2.22 16.33 -26.86
CA ARG A 499 -3.17 15.23 -26.71
C ARG A 499 -3.88 14.91 -28.01
N ILE A 500 -4.32 15.96 -28.77
CA ILE A 500 -4.93 15.78 -30.08
C ILE A 500 -3.98 15.07 -31.06
N LYS A 501 -2.67 15.42 -31.03
CA LYS A 501 -1.67 14.77 -31.87
C LYS A 501 -1.47 13.32 -31.46
N CYS A 502 -1.35 13.05 -30.15
CA CYS A 502 -1.22 11.68 -29.64
C CYS A 502 -2.44 10.82 -30.01
N ASP A 503 -3.67 11.35 -29.84
CA ASP A 503 -4.89 10.62 -30.21
C ASP A 503 -4.86 10.24 -31.70
N LYS A 504 -4.45 11.16 -32.58
CA LYS A 504 -4.31 10.88 -34.03
C LYS A 504 -3.25 9.84 -34.35
N ILE A 505 -2.12 9.83 -33.61
CA ILE A 505 -1.10 8.81 -33.75
C ILE A 505 -1.67 7.45 -33.32
N LYS A 506 -2.41 7.38 -32.23
CA LYS A 506 -3.07 6.15 -31.76
C LYS A 506 -4.08 5.64 -32.79
N ASP A 507 -4.92 6.52 -33.33
CA ASP A 507 -5.89 6.16 -34.39
C ASP A 507 -5.17 5.58 -35.61
N PHE A 508 -4.07 6.21 -36.06
CA PHE A 508 -3.24 5.72 -37.16
C PHE A 508 -2.61 4.36 -36.85
N MET A 509 -2.05 4.17 -35.65
CA MET A 509 -1.43 2.89 -35.27
C MET A 509 -2.47 1.77 -35.21
N THR A 510 -3.68 2.06 -34.71
CA THR A 510 -4.79 1.12 -34.76
C THR A 510 -5.19 0.75 -36.20
N ALA A 511 -5.27 1.74 -37.10
CA ALA A 511 -5.55 1.52 -38.52
C ALA A 511 -4.43 0.74 -39.22
N ALA A 512 -3.17 0.87 -38.79
CA ALA A 512 -2.04 0.08 -39.25
C ALA A 512 -2.00 -1.35 -38.64
N GLY A 513 -3.02 -1.75 -37.86
CA GLY A 513 -3.14 -3.08 -37.25
C GLY A 513 -2.31 -3.26 -35.99
N ALA A 514 -1.80 -2.19 -35.39
CA ALA A 514 -1.00 -2.29 -34.18
C ALA A 514 -1.88 -2.16 -32.91
N ARG A 515 -1.54 -2.95 -31.89
CA ARG A 515 -2.21 -2.97 -30.57
C ARG A 515 -1.44 -2.10 -29.60
N GLU A 516 -2.16 -1.26 -28.84
CA GLU A 516 -1.57 -0.50 -27.76
C GLU A 516 -1.22 -1.41 -26.57
N ILE A 517 -0.03 -1.24 -26.03
CA ILE A 517 0.43 -1.93 -24.82
C ILE A 517 0.80 -0.90 -23.75
N ALA A 518 0.83 -1.35 -22.51
CA ALA A 518 1.32 -0.59 -21.38
C ALA A 518 2.27 -1.47 -20.56
N THR A 519 3.51 -1.03 -20.43
CA THR A 519 4.54 -1.72 -19.64
C THR A 519 4.93 -0.88 -18.44
N TYR A 520 5.54 -1.50 -17.44
CA TYR A 520 6.04 -0.78 -16.27
C TYR A 520 7.14 0.21 -16.65
N SER A 521 7.15 1.35 -15.97
CA SER A 521 8.26 2.32 -16.04
C SER A 521 9.51 1.85 -15.33
N PHE A 522 9.39 0.80 -14.52
CA PHE A 522 10.49 0.14 -13.82
C PHE A 522 10.97 -1.07 -14.61
N ILE A 523 12.29 -1.23 -14.69
CA ILE A 523 12.94 -2.35 -15.36
C ILE A 523 14.06 -2.91 -14.46
N SER A 524 14.54 -4.10 -14.80
CA SER A 524 15.76 -4.62 -14.18
C SER A 524 16.98 -3.76 -14.55
N SER A 525 17.86 -3.54 -13.60
CA SER A 525 19.14 -2.85 -13.87
C SER A 525 19.97 -3.58 -14.92
N ALA A 526 19.87 -4.90 -15.00
CA ALA A 526 20.56 -5.72 -15.99
C ALA A 526 19.94 -5.65 -17.41
N ALA A 527 18.69 -5.18 -17.55
CA ALA A 527 18.02 -5.11 -18.85
C ALA A 527 18.74 -4.21 -19.87
N ILE A 528 19.46 -3.20 -19.41
CA ILE A 528 20.23 -2.30 -20.28
C ILE A 528 21.46 -3.00 -20.88
N ASP A 529 22.01 -4.01 -20.23
CA ASP A 529 23.18 -4.74 -20.68
C ASP A 529 22.85 -5.63 -21.90
N THR A 530 21.61 -6.07 -22.03
CA THR A 530 21.15 -6.86 -23.18
C THR A 530 21.20 -6.08 -24.49
N LEU A 531 21.22 -4.75 -24.46
CA LEU A 531 21.22 -3.89 -25.66
C LEU A 531 22.60 -3.66 -26.28
N LEU A 532 23.66 -4.29 -25.76
CA LEU A 532 25.03 -4.17 -26.27
C LEU A 532 25.54 -2.72 -26.36
N LEU A 533 25.04 -1.84 -25.47
CA LEU A 533 25.42 -0.43 -25.44
C LEU A 533 26.85 -0.26 -24.96
N ASP A 534 27.55 0.76 -25.48
CA ASP A 534 28.87 1.19 -24.97
C ASP A 534 28.80 1.51 -23.46
N GLU A 535 29.90 1.29 -22.75
CA GLU A 535 29.98 1.54 -21.31
C GLU A 535 29.67 3.01 -20.93
N ASN A 536 29.98 3.95 -21.81
CA ASN A 536 29.75 5.37 -21.61
C ASN A 536 28.41 5.86 -22.18
N ASP A 537 27.55 4.98 -22.70
CA ASP A 537 26.24 5.38 -23.23
C ASP A 537 25.39 6.01 -22.14
N GLU A 538 24.80 7.19 -22.43
CA GLU A 538 23.97 7.93 -21.47
C GLU A 538 22.77 7.12 -20.96
N ARG A 539 22.24 6.17 -21.73
CA ARG A 539 21.14 5.28 -21.36
C ARG A 539 21.49 4.34 -20.21
N ARG A 540 22.78 4.11 -19.93
CA ARG A 540 23.26 3.35 -18.77
C ARG A 540 23.17 4.13 -17.45
N ARG A 541 22.91 5.44 -17.50
CA ARG A 541 22.76 6.29 -16.31
C ARG A 541 21.36 6.12 -15.71
N GLN A 542 21.06 4.90 -15.23
CA GLN A 542 19.76 4.54 -14.70
C GLN A 542 19.54 5.11 -13.29
N ILE A 543 18.30 5.47 -13.01
CA ILE A 543 17.83 5.92 -11.70
C ILE A 543 17.40 4.71 -10.90
N LYS A 544 18.08 4.42 -9.79
CA LYS A 544 17.74 3.30 -8.90
C LYS A 544 16.57 3.65 -7.99
N ILE A 545 15.68 2.68 -7.80
CA ILE A 545 14.59 2.74 -6.82
C ILE A 545 15.16 2.34 -5.46
N ILE A 546 14.83 3.12 -4.40
CA ILE A 546 15.35 2.88 -3.05
C ILE A 546 14.81 1.58 -2.46
N ASN A 547 13.52 1.30 -2.69
CA ASN A 547 12.79 0.13 -2.16
C ASN A 547 12.03 -0.56 -3.29
N PRO A 548 12.72 -1.24 -4.24
CA PRO A 548 12.06 -1.87 -5.37
C PRO A 548 11.23 -3.08 -4.92
N LEU A 549 10.22 -3.43 -5.72
CA LEU A 549 9.41 -4.64 -5.51
C LEU A 549 10.20 -5.94 -5.74
N GLY A 550 11.31 -5.87 -6.51
CA GLY A 550 12.21 -6.95 -6.86
C GLY A 550 13.28 -6.44 -7.79
N ASP A 551 14.32 -7.23 -8.08
CA ASP A 551 15.43 -6.84 -8.95
C ASP A 551 14.98 -6.52 -10.37
N GLU A 552 13.90 -7.16 -10.84
CA GLU A 552 13.29 -6.93 -12.15
C GLU A 552 12.61 -5.54 -12.27
N TYR A 553 12.41 -4.83 -11.14
CA TYR A 553 11.79 -3.49 -11.09
C TYR A 553 12.65 -2.48 -10.34
N SER A 554 13.97 -2.66 -10.41
CA SER A 554 14.93 -1.92 -9.56
C SER A 554 15.35 -0.55 -10.09
N THR A 555 15.09 -0.25 -11.38
CA THR A 555 15.50 1.02 -12.00
C THR A 555 14.43 1.62 -12.90
N MET A 556 14.46 2.96 -13.06
CA MET A 556 13.63 3.65 -14.05
C MET A 556 14.19 3.42 -15.45
N ARG A 557 13.31 3.14 -16.43
CA ARG A 557 13.71 2.92 -17.83
C ARG A 557 14.22 4.20 -18.48
N THR A 558 15.36 4.10 -19.15
CA THR A 558 15.97 5.18 -19.95
C THR A 558 15.62 5.08 -21.45
N GLN A 559 14.95 4.00 -21.86
CA GLN A 559 14.47 3.69 -23.18
C GLN A 559 13.31 2.67 -23.09
N LEU A 560 12.54 2.47 -24.19
CA LEU A 560 11.38 1.58 -24.20
C LEU A 560 11.66 0.23 -24.93
N THR A 561 12.79 0.11 -25.58
CA THR A 561 13.12 -1.06 -26.43
C THR A 561 13.18 -2.36 -25.63
N THR A 562 13.75 -2.36 -24.40
CA THR A 562 13.80 -3.56 -23.54
C THR A 562 12.41 -4.04 -23.17
N SER A 563 11.53 -3.11 -22.80
CA SER A 563 10.12 -3.42 -22.48
C SER A 563 9.38 -3.98 -23.69
N MET A 564 9.60 -3.39 -24.88
CA MET A 564 8.99 -3.87 -26.10
C MET A 564 9.47 -5.28 -26.46
N LEU A 565 10.79 -5.54 -26.39
CA LEU A 565 11.35 -6.89 -26.65
C LEU A 565 10.78 -7.93 -25.68
N SER A 566 10.59 -7.59 -24.42
CA SER A 566 9.95 -8.48 -23.44
C SER A 566 8.49 -8.82 -23.81
N VAL A 567 7.74 -7.85 -24.32
CA VAL A 567 6.37 -8.08 -24.80
C VAL A 567 6.35 -8.97 -26.03
N LEU A 568 7.24 -8.74 -27.02
CA LEU A 568 7.38 -9.58 -28.19
C LEU A 568 7.72 -11.03 -27.80
N ALA A 569 8.72 -11.20 -26.92
CA ALA A 569 9.12 -12.51 -26.39
C ALA A 569 7.95 -13.24 -25.72
N THR A 570 7.19 -12.53 -24.87
CA THR A 570 6.03 -13.10 -24.17
C THR A 570 4.99 -13.63 -25.15
N ASN A 571 4.68 -12.88 -26.20
CA ASN A 571 3.71 -13.30 -27.21
C ASN A 571 4.22 -14.47 -28.06
N ILE A 572 5.48 -14.43 -28.49
CA ILE A 572 6.13 -15.51 -29.25
C ILE A 572 6.15 -16.81 -28.43
N ASN A 573 6.51 -16.75 -27.14
CA ASN A 573 6.50 -17.89 -26.24
C ASN A 573 5.09 -18.47 -26.03
N ARG A 574 4.06 -17.64 -26.12
CA ARG A 574 2.65 -18.06 -26.13
C ARG A 574 2.18 -18.59 -27.50
N LYS A 575 3.10 -18.78 -28.46
CA LYS A 575 2.83 -19.30 -29.80
C LYS A 575 1.92 -18.42 -30.64
N ILE A 576 1.92 -17.11 -30.38
CA ILE A 576 1.28 -16.15 -31.27
C ILE A 576 2.23 -15.92 -32.42
N THR A 577 1.78 -16.13 -33.67
CA THR A 577 2.62 -16.24 -34.87
C THR A 577 3.01 -14.91 -35.48
N ASP A 578 2.22 -13.85 -35.20
CA ASP A 578 2.43 -12.51 -35.72
C ASP A 578 1.87 -11.45 -34.75
N GLY A 579 2.44 -10.27 -34.78
CA GLY A 579 1.96 -9.18 -33.96
C GLY A 579 2.59 -7.84 -34.28
N ARG A 580 1.76 -6.79 -34.17
CA ARG A 580 2.18 -5.38 -34.20
C ARG A 580 1.76 -4.73 -32.87
N PHE A 581 2.71 -4.14 -32.18
CA PHE A 581 2.49 -3.52 -30.89
C PHE A 581 3.09 -2.12 -30.86
N TYR A 582 2.48 -1.21 -30.09
CA TYR A 582 3.06 0.07 -29.80
C TYR A 582 2.77 0.52 -28.37
N GLU A 583 3.66 1.33 -27.83
CA GLU A 583 3.51 1.98 -26.53
C GLU A 583 3.84 3.46 -26.65
N ILE A 584 2.96 4.34 -26.14
CA ILE A 584 3.24 5.75 -25.93
C ILE A 584 3.42 5.98 -24.44
N SER A 585 4.64 6.26 -24.02
CA SER A 585 4.98 6.43 -22.63
C SER A 585 6.16 7.38 -22.44
N LYS A 586 6.83 7.32 -21.29
CA LYS A 586 7.96 8.17 -20.95
C LYS A 586 9.21 7.34 -20.70
N ARG A 587 10.37 7.91 -21.00
CA ARG A 587 11.67 7.49 -20.52
C ARG A 587 12.20 8.54 -19.55
N PHE A 588 13.05 8.10 -18.61
CA PHE A 588 13.50 8.91 -17.48
C PHE A 588 15.01 9.11 -17.57
N ILE A 589 15.44 10.35 -17.78
CA ILE A 589 16.85 10.68 -17.96
C ILE A 589 17.32 11.50 -16.77
N ALA A 590 18.26 10.94 -16.00
CA ALA A 590 18.88 11.65 -14.90
C ALA A 590 19.75 12.79 -15.42
N LYS A 591 19.55 14.00 -14.91
CA LYS A 591 20.43 15.14 -15.20
C LYS A 591 21.79 14.93 -14.54
N GLN A 592 21.79 14.38 -13.32
CA GLN A 592 23.00 13.97 -12.60
C GLN A 592 22.72 12.75 -11.69
N LEU A 593 23.75 12.04 -11.29
CA LEU A 593 23.73 10.97 -10.30
C LEU A 593 24.79 11.24 -9.23
N PRO A 594 24.47 11.12 -7.93
CA PRO A 594 23.16 10.83 -7.36
C PRO A 594 22.12 11.93 -7.68
N ILE A 595 20.83 11.55 -7.67
CA ILE A 595 19.74 12.48 -8.01
C ILE A 595 19.62 13.55 -6.92
N THR A 596 19.59 14.82 -7.33
CA THR A 596 19.33 15.99 -6.47
C THR A 596 18.13 16.82 -6.97
N GLU A 597 17.68 16.55 -8.19
CA GLU A 597 16.52 17.20 -8.81
C GLU A 597 15.72 16.18 -9.66
N GLN A 598 14.51 16.54 -10.02
CA GLN A 598 13.64 15.70 -10.84
C GLN A 598 14.28 15.37 -12.20
N PRO A 599 14.23 14.10 -12.65
CA PRO A 599 14.72 13.68 -13.95
C PRO A 599 13.89 14.27 -15.08
N ASP A 600 14.45 14.30 -16.29
CA ASP A 600 13.69 14.61 -17.49
C ASP A 600 12.79 13.43 -17.88
N GLU A 601 11.48 13.68 -17.92
CA GLU A 601 10.47 12.72 -18.35
C GLU A 601 10.14 12.96 -19.83
N ILE A 602 10.77 12.18 -20.72
CA ILE A 602 10.73 12.43 -22.17
C ILE A 602 9.65 11.55 -22.80
N PRO A 603 8.59 12.15 -23.42
CA PRO A 603 7.59 11.39 -24.16
C PRO A 603 8.22 10.63 -25.33
N THR A 604 7.99 9.32 -25.35
CA THR A 604 8.59 8.38 -26.31
C THR A 604 7.55 7.37 -26.74
N MET A 605 7.61 6.98 -28.00
CA MET A 605 6.80 5.90 -28.55
C MET A 605 7.71 4.76 -28.99
N SER A 606 7.40 3.55 -28.60
CA SER A 606 8.02 2.33 -29.10
C SER A 606 7.06 1.57 -30.00
N VAL A 607 7.60 0.93 -31.03
CA VAL A 607 6.85 0.05 -31.94
C VAL A 607 7.62 -1.27 -32.04
N GLY A 608 6.91 -2.39 -31.98
CA GLY A 608 7.47 -3.72 -32.19
C GLY A 608 6.59 -4.55 -33.12
N ILE A 609 7.19 -5.20 -34.12
CA ILE A 609 6.48 -6.07 -35.06
C ILE A 609 7.24 -7.37 -35.30
N TYR A 610 6.52 -8.46 -35.54
CA TYR A 610 7.05 -9.75 -35.96
C TYR A 610 5.96 -10.55 -36.67
N GLY A 611 6.40 -11.48 -37.50
CA GLY A 611 5.53 -12.36 -38.28
C GLY A 611 6.12 -12.67 -39.64
N LYS A 612 5.51 -13.63 -40.38
CA LYS A 612 6.00 -14.10 -41.65
C LYS A 612 6.04 -13.01 -42.75
N ASP A 613 5.05 -12.12 -42.72
CA ASP A 613 4.86 -11.03 -43.68
C ASP A 613 5.37 -9.68 -43.17
N GLU A 614 6.06 -9.67 -42.02
CA GLU A 614 6.63 -8.49 -41.42
C GLU A 614 8.11 -8.35 -41.75
N ASP A 615 8.50 -7.15 -42.17
CA ASP A 615 9.89 -6.87 -42.54
C ASP A 615 10.30 -5.41 -42.15
N PHE A 616 11.55 -5.07 -42.46
CA PHE A 616 12.08 -3.74 -42.26
C PHE A 616 11.24 -2.66 -42.96
N PHE A 617 10.70 -2.92 -44.15
CA PHE A 617 9.95 -1.93 -44.90
C PHE A 617 8.54 -1.76 -44.38
N THR A 618 7.94 -2.81 -43.80
CA THR A 618 6.66 -2.70 -43.08
C THR A 618 6.81 -1.74 -41.91
N LEU A 619 7.85 -1.96 -41.06
CA LEU A 619 8.12 -1.04 -39.93
C LEU A 619 8.41 0.39 -40.40
N LYS A 620 9.22 0.54 -41.48
CA LYS A 620 9.54 1.84 -42.09
C LYS A 620 8.26 2.55 -42.55
N GLY A 621 7.33 1.84 -43.21
CA GLY A 621 6.05 2.38 -43.68
C GLY A 621 5.18 2.91 -42.52
N ILE A 622 5.13 2.20 -41.39
CA ILE A 622 4.44 2.64 -40.18
C ILE A 622 5.07 3.96 -39.68
N ILE A 623 6.40 4.02 -39.55
CA ILE A 623 7.11 5.22 -39.11
C ILE A 623 6.87 6.39 -40.06
N GLU A 624 6.95 6.17 -41.37
CA GLU A 624 6.64 7.20 -42.38
C GLU A 624 5.23 7.76 -42.23
N GLY A 625 4.26 6.88 -41.94
CA GLY A 625 2.89 7.27 -41.65
C GLY A 625 2.77 8.20 -40.45
N VAL A 626 3.44 7.87 -39.34
CA VAL A 626 3.49 8.70 -38.12
C VAL A 626 4.15 10.05 -38.41
N MET A 627 5.29 10.05 -39.10
CA MET A 627 6.00 11.28 -39.50
C MET A 627 5.13 12.20 -40.37
N ARG A 628 4.47 11.61 -41.40
CA ARG A 628 3.54 12.33 -42.29
C ARG A 628 2.35 12.93 -41.54
N LEU A 629 1.78 12.16 -40.62
CA LEU A 629 0.67 12.61 -39.77
C LEU A 629 1.05 13.86 -38.96
N CYS A 630 2.28 13.89 -38.47
CA CYS A 630 2.83 15.01 -37.71
C CYS A 630 3.26 16.18 -38.58
N GLY A 631 3.30 16.02 -39.92
CA GLY A 631 3.75 17.04 -40.87
C GLY A 631 5.27 17.22 -40.90
N ALA A 632 6.02 16.20 -40.57
CA ALA A 632 7.49 16.21 -40.53
C ALA A 632 8.07 16.15 -41.95
N HIS A 633 9.14 16.93 -42.20
CA HIS A 633 10.02 16.70 -43.36
C HIS A 633 11.09 15.68 -42.92
N THR A 634 11.05 14.51 -43.55
CA THR A 634 11.87 13.37 -43.16
C THR A 634 13.14 13.26 -44.03
N GLN A 635 14.24 12.86 -43.40
CA GLN A 635 15.46 12.39 -44.06
C GLN A 635 15.88 11.10 -43.36
N TYR A 636 16.19 10.07 -44.17
CA TYR A 636 16.62 8.77 -43.66
C TYR A 636 18.14 8.66 -43.83
N GLU A 637 18.77 8.13 -42.79
CA GLU A 637 20.23 7.89 -42.77
C GLU A 637 20.48 6.51 -42.17
N VAL A 638 21.67 5.97 -42.42
CA VAL A 638 22.11 4.75 -41.75
C VAL A 638 22.25 4.97 -40.26
N SER A 639 21.71 4.07 -39.46
CA SER A 639 21.89 4.06 -38.01
C SER A 639 23.05 3.13 -37.63
N THR A 640 23.62 3.33 -36.46
CA THR A 640 24.70 2.52 -35.88
C THR A 640 24.37 2.06 -34.47
N GLU A 641 23.09 1.89 -34.14
CA GLU A 641 22.65 1.40 -32.83
C GLU A 641 23.07 -0.06 -32.63
N SER A 642 23.70 -0.35 -31.49
CA SER A 642 24.28 -1.67 -31.18
C SER A 642 23.21 -2.77 -31.01
N TYR A 643 22.02 -2.42 -30.54
CA TYR A 643 20.91 -3.37 -30.34
C TYR A 643 20.15 -3.68 -31.62
N LEU A 644 20.49 -3.05 -32.74
CA LEU A 644 19.89 -3.31 -34.05
C LEU A 644 20.87 -4.03 -34.99
N HIS A 645 20.32 -4.78 -35.93
CA HIS A 645 21.11 -5.53 -36.92
C HIS A 645 21.90 -4.56 -37.84
N PRO A 646 23.23 -4.68 -37.95
CA PRO A 646 24.08 -3.69 -38.64
C PRO A 646 23.68 -3.40 -40.10
N GLY A 647 23.12 -4.37 -40.81
CA GLY A 647 22.70 -4.21 -42.21
C GLY A 647 21.21 -3.88 -42.39
N ARG A 648 20.41 -3.80 -41.32
CA ARG A 648 18.95 -3.61 -41.41
C ARG A 648 18.46 -2.65 -40.32
N GLN A 649 19.04 -1.45 -40.31
CA GLN A 649 18.69 -0.36 -39.40
C GLN A 649 18.77 0.99 -40.08
N ALA A 650 17.99 1.92 -39.59
CA ALA A 650 17.99 3.31 -40.07
C ALA A 650 17.58 4.27 -38.93
N LEU A 651 17.98 5.51 -39.10
CA LEU A 651 17.41 6.62 -38.33
C LEU A 651 16.64 7.57 -39.26
N VAL A 652 15.65 8.26 -38.73
CA VAL A 652 14.94 9.32 -39.43
C VAL A 652 15.06 10.63 -38.68
N LYS A 653 15.43 11.66 -39.41
CA LYS A 653 15.43 13.04 -38.93
C LYS A 653 14.12 13.73 -39.39
N ALA A 654 13.49 14.42 -38.43
CA ALA A 654 12.40 15.32 -38.67
C ALA A 654 12.92 16.75 -38.50
N ASN A 655 12.89 17.57 -39.57
CA ASN A 655 13.43 18.92 -39.58
C ASN A 655 14.87 19.00 -39.03
N ASN A 656 15.76 18.11 -39.49
CA ASN A 656 17.15 17.96 -39.08
C ASN A 656 17.44 17.44 -37.64
N THR A 657 16.39 17.09 -36.87
CA THR A 657 16.53 16.49 -35.55
C THR A 657 16.21 15.00 -35.62
N VAL A 658 17.02 14.14 -35.02
CA VAL A 658 16.73 12.70 -34.94
C VAL A 658 15.43 12.47 -34.20
N ALA A 659 14.42 11.98 -34.94
CA ALA A 659 13.07 11.74 -34.47
C ALA A 659 12.77 10.26 -34.16
N ALA A 660 13.42 9.34 -34.86
CA ALA A 660 13.28 7.91 -34.57
C ALA A 660 14.54 7.13 -35.01
N VAL A 661 14.73 5.99 -34.34
CA VAL A 661 15.66 4.92 -34.72
C VAL A 661 14.88 3.64 -34.81
N PHE A 662 15.17 2.81 -35.82
CA PHE A 662 14.41 1.59 -36.06
C PHE A 662 15.21 0.58 -36.89
N GLY A 663 14.82 -0.69 -36.76
CA GLY A 663 15.44 -1.77 -37.52
C GLY A 663 15.05 -3.14 -37.00
N GLU A 664 15.68 -4.15 -37.56
CA GLU A 664 15.66 -5.51 -37.04
C GLU A 664 16.48 -5.57 -35.76
N ALA A 665 15.96 -6.20 -34.73
CA ALA A 665 16.75 -6.41 -33.50
C ALA A 665 18.00 -7.23 -33.79
N HIS A 666 19.11 -6.88 -33.15
CA HIS A 666 20.36 -7.66 -33.28
C HIS A 666 20.12 -9.10 -32.85
N PRO A 667 20.59 -10.14 -33.59
CA PRO A 667 20.35 -11.54 -33.25
C PRO A 667 20.78 -11.89 -31.80
N THR A 668 21.90 -11.37 -31.35
CA THR A 668 22.38 -11.57 -29.98
C THR A 668 21.41 -10.98 -28.97
N VAL A 669 20.88 -9.75 -29.21
CA VAL A 669 19.89 -9.12 -28.36
C VAL A 669 18.58 -9.92 -28.35
N ALA A 670 18.09 -10.36 -29.50
CA ALA A 670 16.89 -11.19 -29.61
C ALA A 670 17.04 -12.52 -28.83
N ALA A 671 18.21 -13.14 -28.91
CA ALA A 671 18.51 -14.37 -28.17
C ALA A 671 18.48 -14.22 -26.66
N GLU A 672 18.93 -13.06 -26.09
CA GLU A 672 18.82 -12.75 -24.66
C GLU A 672 17.36 -12.75 -24.17
N TYR A 673 16.40 -12.42 -25.04
CA TYR A 673 14.96 -12.47 -24.74
C TYR A 673 14.33 -13.82 -25.10
N GLY A 674 15.10 -14.82 -25.57
CA GLY A 674 14.58 -16.11 -26.04
C GLY A 674 13.77 -16.01 -27.35
N ILE A 675 14.04 -14.99 -28.17
CA ILE A 675 13.40 -14.79 -29.48
C ILE A 675 14.24 -15.46 -30.56
N ASP A 676 13.67 -16.45 -31.26
CA ASP A 676 14.31 -17.25 -32.30
C ASP A 676 13.90 -16.81 -33.72
N CYS A 677 13.04 -15.82 -33.86
CA CYS A 677 12.59 -15.28 -35.13
C CYS A 677 13.02 -13.82 -35.32
N ARG A 678 12.84 -13.28 -36.53
CA ARG A 678 13.10 -11.87 -36.78
C ARG A 678 12.05 -11.01 -36.17
N VAL A 679 12.49 -10.01 -35.42
CA VAL A 679 11.65 -8.97 -34.83
C VAL A 679 12.19 -7.60 -35.20
N TYR A 680 11.31 -6.67 -35.42
CA TYR A 680 11.66 -5.31 -35.81
C TYR A 680 11.13 -4.34 -34.76
N VAL A 681 11.99 -3.42 -34.32
CA VAL A 681 11.67 -2.47 -33.26
C VAL A 681 12.00 -1.04 -33.67
N ALA A 682 11.25 -0.11 -33.15
CA ALA A 682 11.48 1.33 -33.32
C ALA A 682 11.30 2.07 -31.99
N GLU A 683 12.11 3.10 -31.82
CA GLU A 683 11.93 4.10 -30.76
C GLU A 683 11.78 5.49 -31.39
N ILE A 684 10.68 6.16 -31.12
CA ILE A 684 10.29 7.45 -31.70
C ILE A 684 10.26 8.51 -30.60
N LYS A 685 11.02 9.57 -30.76
CA LYS A 685 11.04 10.73 -29.85
C LYS A 685 9.80 11.59 -30.09
N LEU A 686 8.75 11.37 -29.30
CA LEU A 686 7.50 12.11 -29.45
C LEU A 686 7.63 13.59 -29.11
N ASP A 687 8.53 13.96 -28.20
CA ASP A 687 8.84 15.35 -27.89
C ASP A 687 9.25 16.13 -29.14
N VAL A 688 10.03 15.54 -30.04
CA VAL A 688 10.41 16.11 -31.33
C VAL A 688 9.17 16.32 -32.23
N LEU A 689 8.31 15.27 -32.34
CA LEU A 689 7.15 15.29 -33.24
C LEU A 689 6.02 16.18 -32.72
N LEU A 690 5.78 16.20 -31.41
CA LEU A 690 4.71 17.02 -30.82
C LEU A 690 4.97 18.52 -30.98
N ASN A 691 6.24 18.92 -31.03
CA ASN A 691 6.66 20.30 -31.21
C ASN A 691 6.70 20.76 -32.67
N ILE A 692 6.47 19.87 -33.64
CA ILE A 692 6.41 20.28 -35.05
C ILE A 692 5.15 21.10 -35.29
N ASN A 693 5.32 22.36 -35.70
CA ASN A 693 4.24 23.19 -36.12
C ASN A 693 3.74 22.73 -37.49
N LYS A 694 2.53 22.17 -37.55
CA LYS A 694 1.94 21.75 -38.82
C LYS A 694 1.80 22.96 -39.73
N ARG A 695 2.42 22.93 -40.92
CA ARG A 695 2.17 23.96 -41.96
C ARG A 695 0.69 23.95 -42.28
N LYS A 696 0.09 25.15 -42.41
CA LYS A 696 -1.30 25.28 -42.88
C LYS A 696 -1.40 24.59 -44.24
N THR A 697 -2.37 23.71 -44.40
CA THR A 697 -2.69 23.14 -45.68
C THR A 697 -3.13 24.28 -46.61
N VAL A 698 -2.37 24.49 -47.66
CA VAL A 698 -2.69 25.51 -48.67
C VAL A 698 -3.35 24.81 -49.85
N TYR A 699 -4.50 25.31 -50.24
CA TYR A 699 -5.15 24.83 -51.45
C TYR A 699 -4.26 25.11 -52.66
N LYS A 700 -4.00 24.07 -53.44
CA LYS A 700 -3.40 24.19 -54.80
C LYS A 700 -4.45 23.86 -55.84
N PRO A 701 -4.71 24.75 -56.81
CA PRO A 701 -5.64 24.45 -57.89
C PRO A 701 -5.16 23.26 -58.70
N LEU A 702 -6.11 22.57 -59.33
CA LEU A 702 -5.77 21.46 -60.26
C LEU A 702 -4.85 21.97 -61.37
N PRO A 703 -3.86 21.19 -61.76
CA PRO A 703 -2.94 21.55 -62.82
C PRO A 703 -3.71 21.79 -64.17
N LYS A 704 -3.36 22.85 -64.89
CA LYS A 704 -3.95 23.15 -66.18
C LYS A 704 -3.24 22.45 -67.33
N PHE A 705 -1.98 22.08 -67.11
CA PHE A 705 -1.14 21.50 -68.18
C PHE A 705 -0.78 20.05 -67.83
N PRO A 706 -0.57 19.15 -68.87
CA PRO A 706 -0.22 17.75 -68.61
C PRO A 706 1.18 17.62 -67.99
N ALA A 707 1.39 16.57 -67.19
CA ALA A 707 2.71 16.18 -66.79
C ALA A 707 3.38 15.30 -67.80
N VAL A 708 4.71 15.32 -67.82
CA VAL A 708 5.52 14.41 -68.62
C VAL A 708 6.21 13.44 -67.73
N GLU A 709 6.02 12.16 -67.97
CA GLU A 709 6.66 11.08 -67.19
C GLU A 709 7.95 10.62 -67.88
N ARG A 710 9.01 10.40 -67.15
CA ARG A 710 10.30 9.88 -67.58
C ARG A 710 10.84 8.90 -66.57
N ASP A 711 11.30 7.77 -67.09
CA ASP A 711 11.95 6.73 -66.24
C ASP A 711 13.48 6.86 -66.34
N PHE A 712 14.13 6.79 -65.18
CA PHE A 712 15.56 6.77 -65.08
C PHE A 712 16.01 5.51 -64.35
N ALA A 713 16.64 4.59 -65.06
CA ALA A 713 17.26 3.41 -64.51
C ALA A 713 18.78 3.67 -64.33
N MET A 714 19.24 3.63 -63.10
CA MET A 714 20.61 3.99 -62.77
C MET A 714 21.38 2.79 -62.22
N LEU A 715 22.62 2.67 -62.63
CA LEU A 715 23.61 1.71 -62.04
C LEU A 715 24.45 2.48 -61.05
N CYS A 716 24.50 2.01 -59.82
CA CYS A 716 25.27 2.63 -58.71
C CYS A 716 25.86 1.60 -57.77
N ASP A 717 26.76 2.00 -56.91
CA ASP A 717 27.32 1.14 -55.88
C ASP A 717 26.22 0.61 -54.95
N LYS A 718 26.34 -0.66 -54.55
CA LYS A 718 25.36 -1.34 -53.71
C LYS A 718 25.08 -0.59 -52.43
N ASP A 719 26.10 0.03 -51.85
CA ASP A 719 26.00 0.75 -50.56
C ASP A 719 25.55 2.24 -50.72
N LEU A 720 25.42 2.74 -51.96
CA LEU A 720 24.96 4.10 -52.19
C LEU A 720 23.46 4.21 -51.78
N PRO A 721 23.11 5.09 -50.78
CA PRO A 721 21.73 5.25 -50.37
C PRO A 721 20.86 5.81 -51.48
N VAL A 722 19.67 5.22 -51.72
CA VAL A 722 18.73 5.69 -52.73
C VAL A 722 18.30 7.17 -52.52
N GLY A 723 18.22 7.62 -51.25
CA GLY A 723 17.95 9.05 -50.94
C GLY A 723 19.00 10.04 -51.50
N THR A 724 20.21 9.59 -51.80
CA THR A 724 21.25 10.39 -52.48
C THR A 724 20.85 10.61 -53.92
N LEU A 725 20.32 9.55 -54.58
CA LEU A 725 19.81 9.64 -55.96
C LEU A 725 18.54 10.52 -56.00
N GLU A 726 17.63 10.37 -55.05
CA GLU A 726 16.42 11.23 -54.93
C GLU A 726 16.76 12.72 -54.83
N LYS A 727 17.76 13.05 -54.00
CA LYS A 727 18.25 14.42 -53.86
C LYS A 727 18.86 14.95 -55.19
N ALA A 728 19.60 14.11 -55.90
CA ALA A 728 20.20 14.43 -57.17
C ALA A 728 19.13 14.69 -58.27
N ILE A 729 18.11 13.81 -58.40
CA ILE A 729 16.97 13.98 -59.26
C ILE A 729 16.19 15.26 -58.92
N THR A 730 15.82 15.46 -57.66
CA THR A 730 15.10 16.61 -57.18
C THR A 730 15.83 17.92 -57.51
N LYS A 731 17.17 17.94 -57.31
CA LYS A 731 18.01 19.08 -57.66
C LYS A 731 18.03 19.34 -59.16
N GLY A 732 18.11 18.29 -59.98
CA GLY A 732 18.14 18.38 -61.45
C GLY A 732 16.82 18.80 -62.03
N ALA A 733 15.73 18.27 -61.55
CA ALA A 733 14.35 18.64 -61.98
C ALA A 733 13.89 20.02 -61.47
N GLY A 734 14.39 20.45 -60.35
CA GLY A 734 14.10 21.76 -59.76
C GLY A 734 12.60 22.01 -59.60
N ARG A 735 12.11 23.18 -60.07
CA ARG A 735 10.69 23.57 -59.91
C ARG A 735 9.71 22.78 -60.75
N LEU A 736 10.20 22.02 -61.73
CA LEU A 736 9.37 21.23 -62.61
C LEU A 736 9.04 19.85 -62.03
N LEU A 737 9.72 19.40 -60.97
CA LEU A 737 9.39 18.15 -60.32
C LEU A 737 8.03 18.21 -59.63
N GLU A 738 7.09 17.40 -60.15
CA GLU A 738 5.79 17.19 -59.54
C GLU A 738 5.78 15.99 -58.59
N ARG A 739 6.33 14.86 -59.11
CA ARG A 739 6.38 13.56 -58.37
C ARG A 739 7.65 12.82 -58.74
N LEU A 740 8.17 12.11 -57.77
CA LEU A 740 9.27 11.18 -57.90
C LEU A 740 8.87 9.87 -57.23
N GLU A 741 9.04 8.76 -57.92
CA GLU A 741 8.70 7.44 -57.38
C GLU A 741 9.80 6.43 -57.71
N LEU A 742 10.31 5.77 -56.68
CA LEU A 742 11.18 4.61 -56.80
C LEU A 742 10.30 3.41 -57.05
N PHE A 743 10.44 2.76 -58.23
CA PHE A 743 9.63 1.60 -58.59
C PHE A 743 10.39 0.31 -58.70
N ASP A 744 11.72 0.33 -58.81
CA ASP A 744 12.52 -0.92 -58.86
C ASP A 744 13.92 -0.72 -58.28
N VAL A 745 14.39 -1.77 -57.55
CA VAL A 745 15.78 -1.93 -57.08
C VAL A 745 16.21 -3.34 -57.35
N TYR A 746 17.11 -3.53 -58.31
CA TYR A 746 17.55 -4.81 -58.78
C TYR A 746 19.05 -5.05 -58.52
N SER A 747 19.40 -6.22 -57.94
CA SER A 747 20.75 -6.64 -57.60
C SER A 747 20.99 -8.11 -58.07
N GLY A 748 20.61 -8.45 -59.27
CA GLY A 748 20.69 -9.80 -59.81
C GLY A 748 21.91 -10.01 -60.72
N SER A 749 21.97 -11.21 -61.36
CA SER A 749 23.08 -11.69 -62.17
C SER A 749 23.40 -10.83 -63.43
N GLN A 750 22.50 -9.92 -63.82
CA GLN A 750 22.71 -8.99 -64.91
C GLN A 750 23.40 -7.69 -64.52
N ILE A 751 23.74 -7.54 -63.24
CA ILE A 751 24.40 -6.34 -62.71
C ILE A 751 25.80 -6.69 -62.24
N PRO A 752 26.82 -5.88 -62.49
CA PRO A 752 28.17 -6.12 -62.01
C PRO A 752 28.22 -6.33 -60.48
N GLU A 753 29.09 -7.20 -60.02
CA GLU A 753 29.28 -7.45 -58.59
C GLU A 753 29.60 -6.14 -57.85
N GLY A 754 28.99 -5.90 -56.68
CA GLY A 754 29.13 -4.65 -55.91
C GLY A 754 28.25 -3.51 -56.40
N LYS A 755 27.42 -3.70 -57.44
CA LYS A 755 26.50 -2.69 -57.96
C LYS A 755 25.03 -3.06 -57.75
N LYS A 756 24.15 -2.10 -57.86
CA LYS A 756 22.68 -2.23 -57.97
C LYS A 756 22.13 -1.34 -59.03
N SER A 757 21.01 -1.76 -59.66
CA SER A 757 20.20 -0.90 -60.52
C SER A 757 19.04 -0.32 -59.76
N VAL A 758 18.85 1.00 -59.84
CA VAL A 758 17.75 1.71 -59.15
C VAL A 758 16.96 2.45 -60.21
N ALA A 759 15.64 2.24 -60.27
CA ALA A 759 14.78 2.83 -61.28
C ALA A 759 13.74 3.77 -60.65
N TYR A 760 13.66 4.97 -61.19
CA TYR A 760 12.76 6.00 -60.76
C TYR A 760 11.85 6.48 -61.90
N SER A 761 10.55 6.66 -61.64
CA SER A 761 9.66 7.46 -62.46
C SER A 761 9.62 8.89 -61.97
N VAL A 762 9.81 9.84 -62.87
CA VAL A 762 9.89 11.26 -62.60
C VAL A 762 8.80 11.99 -63.41
N TRP A 763 7.84 12.62 -62.73
CA TRP A 763 6.81 13.45 -63.35
C TRP A 763 7.23 14.91 -63.32
N LEU A 764 7.34 15.47 -64.52
CA LEU A 764 7.73 16.86 -64.72
C LEU A 764 6.50 17.68 -65.19
N ARG A 765 6.25 18.80 -64.58
CA ARG A 765 5.15 19.69 -64.93
C ARG A 765 5.52 21.18 -64.77
N SER A 766 5.11 22.02 -65.74
CA SER A 766 5.10 23.45 -65.58
C SER A 766 3.73 23.96 -65.16
N ALA A 767 3.71 24.95 -64.26
CA ALA A 767 2.47 25.66 -63.88
C ALA A 767 1.97 26.60 -64.98
N ASP A 768 2.85 27.02 -65.84
CA ASP A 768 2.62 28.16 -66.74
C ASP A 768 2.34 27.74 -68.22
N ALA A 769 2.87 26.60 -68.64
CA ALA A 769 2.73 26.09 -70.03
C ALA A 769 2.93 24.60 -70.14
N THR A 770 2.51 24.01 -71.25
CA THR A 770 2.90 22.64 -71.62
C THR A 770 4.41 22.61 -71.88
N LEU A 771 5.13 21.64 -71.29
CA LEU A 771 6.57 21.47 -71.46
C LEU A 771 6.89 21.14 -72.91
N SER A 772 7.83 21.89 -73.57
CA SER A 772 8.36 21.56 -74.87
C SER A 772 9.43 20.49 -74.80
N ASP A 773 9.73 19.77 -75.93
CA ASP A 773 10.78 18.75 -75.94
C ASP A 773 12.15 19.33 -75.54
N LYS A 774 12.43 20.60 -75.87
CA LYS A 774 13.66 21.28 -75.45
C LYS A 774 13.73 21.50 -73.95
N ASP A 775 12.61 21.82 -73.31
CA ASP A 775 12.56 21.97 -71.80
C ASP A 775 12.82 20.64 -71.12
N ILE A 776 12.19 19.57 -71.67
CA ILE A 776 12.32 18.20 -71.18
C ILE A 776 13.77 17.71 -71.35
N ASP A 777 14.41 17.90 -72.50
CA ASP A 777 15.79 17.50 -72.73
C ASP A 777 16.77 18.24 -71.85
N THR A 778 16.51 19.54 -71.57
CA THR A 778 17.32 20.36 -70.65
C THR A 778 17.27 19.81 -69.25
N VAL A 779 16.06 19.49 -68.74
CA VAL A 779 15.85 18.93 -67.39
C VAL A 779 16.43 17.51 -67.29
N ASN A 780 16.21 16.66 -68.31
CA ASN A 780 16.75 15.32 -68.34
C ASN A 780 18.30 15.35 -68.24
N ALA A 781 18.95 16.22 -69.08
CA ALA A 781 20.39 16.40 -68.99
C ALA A 781 20.90 16.88 -67.61
N ALA A 782 20.13 17.78 -66.97
CA ALA A 782 20.46 18.24 -65.63
C ALA A 782 20.29 17.15 -64.55
N ILE A 783 19.22 16.32 -64.65
CA ILE A 783 19.01 15.16 -63.78
C ILE A 783 20.16 14.16 -63.95
N ILE A 784 20.48 13.77 -65.19
CA ILE A 784 21.56 12.80 -65.47
C ILE A 784 22.87 13.32 -64.93
N LYS A 785 23.25 14.55 -65.20
CA LYS A 785 24.47 15.18 -64.69
C LYS A 785 24.55 15.17 -63.15
N ASN A 786 23.44 15.44 -62.48
CA ASN A 786 23.43 15.40 -60.99
C ASN A 786 23.52 13.95 -60.49
N LEU A 787 22.95 12.98 -61.16
CA LEU A 787 23.06 11.57 -60.83
C LEU A 787 24.46 11.05 -61.05
N GLU A 788 25.14 11.41 -62.12
CA GLU A 788 26.56 11.10 -62.38
C GLU A 788 27.47 11.68 -61.28
N ASN A 789 27.22 12.94 -60.90
CA ASN A 789 27.95 13.57 -59.79
C ASN A 789 27.66 12.90 -58.45
N ALA A 790 26.56 12.20 -58.28
CA ALA A 790 26.22 11.41 -57.11
C ALA A 790 26.75 9.97 -57.13
N GLY A 791 27.52 9.59 -58.20
CA GLY A 791 28.13 8.27 -58.34
C GLY A 791 27.20 7.22 -58.99
N ALA A 792 26.22 7.65 -59.80
CA ALA A 792 25.32 6.75 -60.52
C ALA A 792 25.40 6.99 -62.02
N GLU A 793 25.42 5.91 -62.79
CA GLU A 793 25.46 5.95 -64.26
C GLU A 793 24.13 5.48 -64.84
N LEU A 794 23.68 6.11 -65.94
CA LEU A 794 22.45 5.71 -66.61
C LEU A 794 22.64 4.28 -67.18
N ARG A 795 21.73 3.38 -66.86
CA ARG A 795 21.73 2.03 -67.39
C ARG A 795 21.27 2.10 -68.87
N LYS A 796 22.15 1.67 -69.79
CA LYS A 796 21.85 1.60 -71.20
C LYS A 796 20.87 0.49 -71.55
#